data_19e616427a1f855c5bef96d223e34714
#
_entry.id   19e616427a1f855c5bef96d223e34714
#
_cell.length_a   1.000
_cell.length_b   1.000
_cell.length_c   1.000
_cell.angle_alpha   90.00
_cell.angle_beta   90.00
_cell.angle_gamma   90.00
#
_symmetry.space_group_name_H-M   'P 1'
#
loop_
_entity.id
_entity.type
_entity.pdbx_description
1 polymer ?
#
loop_
_entity_poly.entity_id
_entity_poly.type
_entity_poly.pdbx_seq_one_letter_code
_entity_poly.pdbx_strand_id
1 'polypeptide(L)'
;MKTGKAIGIITSIAVSFTIMLSSIPHYHTSVNAADDTVYTKMDEIHGVNDSVFYIARPDESTLTTVNASQFGLSPDKEDNTQAMRDAFLYCRSHPNTKLIIDKGTYYFSAEEDMYLNTLKNVLIDAQGAEFIFRTPKYFKIYACDNVEIRNMVVDWDWNALRLGSLVKIGNENDADNTLEIEFTELDEVDADIPLMSFMQYDPVDLVAGVHGSFKIYSPSVDSECIKNVEKVNGKPNVLKVTHSGALDYFKNDEVYLLRHYTYGGQVFNTVEESQNITFDNVSIYGACGMGYVFAYGSNHYQILNSYIGLRPGAEDKYRISTTADGIHIVNTNGYFRLDNCDLSFCGDDILNVHDDMFYIKSIDSSRKVMQGTVAVKIVEPTHKISFKDLQLNDIDYEAIVADITRNGYEATITLTEPLPDYITTDMLAYSTTRSSANYVLTNNYVHETKGRGFLMNSDNCLCDGNTFYRTCSQTLQVRTDTPESLVIEGTGADNIQISNNRFIECNFGGRGDVITVESLLFGENIEKPRLFNIKILNNEFTSCFEEIINADNVDVLTITDNIIRDCDEYIIGKHCSNLLLDANRFIPKGDVNADGQFTVADAVLLQKWLLGTHDTKLPDWKAGDFCEDNRLDVFDFCLMRSALINDN
;
A
#
# COMPACT_ATOMS: atom_id res chain seq x y z
N MET A 1 -39.94 -7.07 -8.18
CA MET A 1 -39.87 -7.08 -9.65
C MET A 1 -38.41 -7.36 -9.95
N LYS A 2 -38.07 -8.60 -10.22
CA LYS A 2 -36.72 -9.02 -10.57
C LYS A 2 -36.48 -8.67 -12.04
N THR A 3 -35.58 -7.76 -12.31
CA THR A 3 -35.05 -7.51 -13.65
C THR A 3 -33.90 -8.49 -13.88
N GLY A 4 -34.10 -9.43 -14.79
CA GLY A 4 -33.07 -10.41 -15.15
C GLY A 4 -31.84 -9.72 -15.76
N LYS A 5 -30.65 -10.01 -15.22
CA LYS A 5 -29.37 -9.68 -15.82
C LYS A 5 -29.14 -10.58 -17.05
N ALA A 6 -28.81 -9.98 -18.18
CA ALA A 6 -28.50 -10.70 -19.40
C ALA A 6 -27.03 -11.17 -19.33
N ILE A 7 -26.84 -12.48 -19.45
CA ILE A 7 -25.51 -13.09 -19.59
C ILE A 7 -24.99 -12.76 -21.00
N GLY A 8 -23.98 -11.88 -21.08
CA GLY A 8 -23.26 -11.61 -22.32
C GLY A 8 -22.21 -12.68 -22.58
N ILE A 9 -22.55 -13.72 -23.31
CA ILE A 9 -21.55 -14.64 -23.88
C ILE A 9 -20.94 -13.96 -25.09
N ILE A 10 -19.69 -13.51 -24.97
CA ILE A 10 -18.92 -13.03 -26.11
C ILE A 10 -18.15 -14.23 -26.67
N THR A 11 -18.60 -14.70 -27.82
CA THR A 11 -17.89 -15.73 -28.63
C THR A 11 -16.64 -15.15 -29.24
N SER A 12 -15.48 -15.72 -28.89
CA SER A 12 -14.18 -15.40 -29.47
C SER A 12 -14.10 -15.85 -30.92
N ILE A 13 -13.75 -14.93 -31.82
CA ILE A 13 -13.26 -15.24 -33.17
C ILE A 13 -11.74 -15.16 -33.10
N ALA A 14 -11.08 -16.32 -33.17
CA ALA A 14 -9.64 -16.40 -33.28
C ALA A 14 -9.20 -15.93 -34.68
N VAL A 15 -8.53 -14.79 -34.75
CA VAL A 15 -7.81 -14.32 -35.92
C VAL A 15 -6.32 -14.39 -35.61
N SER A 16 -5.63 -15.35 -36.23
CA SER A 16 -4.17 -15.46 -36.14
C SER A 16 -3.52 -14.31 -36.91
N PHE A 17 -2.93 -13.37 -36.21
CA PHE A 17 -2.05 -12.38 -36.79
C PHE A 17 -0.60 -12.68 -36.47
N THR A 18 0.20 -12.84 -37.51
CA THR A 18 1.66 -12.91 -37.42
C THR A 18 2.18 -11.53 -37.07
N ILE A 19 2.65 -11.35 -35.83
CA ILE A 19 3.24 -10.08 -35.38
C ILE A 19 4.63 -9.93 -35.99
N MET A 20 4.79 -8.96 -36.88
CA MET A 20 6.11 -8.43 -37.21
C MET A 20 6.60 -7.64 -35.99
N LEU A 21 7.61 -8.18 -35.30
CA LEU A 21 8.37 -7.47 -34.28
C LEU A 21 9.07 -6.26 -34.90
N SER A 22 8.44 -5.09 -34.83
CA SER A 22 9.17 -3.85 -34.99
C SER A 22 9.96 -3.60 -33.70
N SER A 23 11.27 -3.48 -33.83
CA SER A 23 12.23 -3.25 -32.76
C SER A 23 11.84 -2.07 -31.88
N ILE A 24 11.34 -2.36 -30.68
CA ILE A 24 11.24 -1.39 -29.59
C ILE A 24 12.68 -1.06 -29.18
N PRO A 25 13.07 0.20 -29.05
CA PRO A 25 14.40 0.53 -28.57
C PRO A 25 14.55 0.04 -27.14
N HIS A 26 15.43 -0.93 -26.95
CA HIS A 26 15.85 -1.32 -25.61
C HIS A 26 16.59 -0.12 -25.00
N TYR A 27 15.93 0.55 -24.06
CA TYR A 27 16.63 1.44 -23.15
C TYR A 27 17.46 0.58 -22.20
N HIS A 28 18.69 0.27 -22.61
CA HIS A 28 19.72 -0.03 -21.66
C HIS A 28 20.02 1.28 -20.92
N THR A 29 19.41 1.49 -19.75
CA THR A 29 19.97 2.42 -18.78
C THR A 29 21.30 1.81 -18.38
N SER A 30 22.38 2.38 -18.93
CA SER A 30 23.72 2.14 -18.42
C SER A 30 23.72 2.53 -16.94
N VAL A 31 23.86 1.54 -16.07
CA VAL A 31 24.26 1.75 -14.69
C VAL A 31 25.54 2.58 -14.79
N ASN A 32 25.50 3.83 -14.38
CA ASN A 32 26.72 4.61 -14.21
C ASN A 32 27.57 3.85 -13.21
N ALA A 33 28.72 3.39 -13.64
CA ALA A 33 29.72 2.77 -12.81
C ALA A 33 30.19 3.81 -11.77
N ALA A 34 29.48 3.87 -10.66
CA ALA A 34 29.91 4.55 -9.47
C ALA A 34 30.79 3.58 -8.71
N ASP A 35 32.04 3.96 -8.52
CA ASP A 35 33.04 3.35 -7.64
C ASP A 35 33.17 1.80 -7.75
N ASP A 36 34.38 1.30 -7.98
CA ASP A 36 34.73 -0.13 -8.07
C ASP A 36 34.52 -0.89 -6.73
N THR A 37 33.41 -0.72 -6.06
CA THR A 37 33.05 -1.47 -4.85
C THR A 37 32.55 -2.83 -5.26
N VAL A 38 33.37 -3.85 -5.15
CA VAL A 38 32.99 -5.25 -5.39
C VAL A 38 32.21 -5.73 -4.16
N TYR A 39 30.88 -5.82 -4.27
CA TYR A 39 30.05 -6.47 -3.26
C TYR A 39 30.21 -8.00 -3.38
N THR A 40 30.40 -8.66 -2.25
CA THR A 40 30.60 -10.12 -2.21
C THR A 40 29.32 -10.90 -1.97
N LYS A 41 28.26 -10.25 -1.48
CA LYS A 41 26.93 -10.83 -1.26
C LYS A 41 25.88 -10.02 -2.01
N MET A 42 25.15 -10.69 -2.89
CA MET A 42 24.07 -10.11 -3.68
C MET A 42 22.88 -11.05 -3.69
N ASP A 43 21.70 -10.50 -3.45
CA ASP A 43 20.44 -11.20 -3.65
C ASP A 43 20.04 -11.03 -5.12
N GLU A 44 19.72 -12.14 -5.80
CA GLU A 44 19.23 -12.16 -7.18
C GLU A 44 17.69 -12.16 -7.15
N ILE A 45 17.08 -11.23 -7.84
CA ILE A 45 15.63 -11.04 -7.86
C ILE A 45 15.12 -11.18 -9.30
N HIS A 46 14.15 -12.07 -9.48
CA HIS A 46 13.49 -12.30 -10.76
C HIS A 46 12.20 -11.48 -10.82
N GLY A 47 12.10 -10.60 -11.80
CA GLY A 47 10.94 -9.75 -12.02
C GLY A 47 10.08 -10.21 -13.20
N VAL A 48 9.18 -9.33 -13.64
CA VAL A 48 8.29 -9.57 -14.76
C VAL A 48 9.08 -9.68 -16.08
N ASN A 49 8.54 -10.46 -17.04
CA ASN A 49 9.13 -10.64 -18.38
C ASN A 49 10.60 -11.11 -18.36
N ASP A 50 10.93 -12.04 -17.46
CA ASP A 50 12.28 -12.61 -17.26
C ASP A 50 13.36 -11.57 -16.92
N SER A 51 12.97 -10.40 -16.42
CA SER A 51 13.92 -9.40 -15.92
C SER A 51 14.61 -9.90 -14.65
N VAL A 52 15.87 -9.52 -14.47
CA VAL A 52 16.65 -9.86 -13.27
C VAL A 52 17.39 -8.62 -12.80
N PHE A 53 17.37 -8.39 -11.49
CA PHE A 53 18.18 -7.37 -10.85
C PHE A 53 18.80 -7.91 -9.56
N TYR A 54 19.74 -7.17 -9.00
CA TYR A 54 20.52 -7.62 -7.85
C TYR A 54 20.55 -6.54 -6.78
N ILE A 55 20.37 -6.93 -5.51
CA ILE A 55 20.51 -6.04 -4.36
C ILE A 55 21.68 -6.52 -3.52
N ALA A 56 22.66 -5.64 -3.32
CA ALA A 56 23.82 -5.98 -2.50
C ALA A 56 23.45 -5.95 -1.00
N ARG A 57 24.11 -6.83 -0.23
CA ARG A 57 24.03 -6.87 1.23
C ARG A 57 25.43 -6.91 1.83
N PRO A 58 25.63 -6.35 3.04
CA PRO A 58 26.90 -6.47 3.75
C PRO A 58 27.27 -7.94 3.98
N ASP A 59 28.50 -8.33 3.62
CA ASP A 59 29.03 -9.65 3.96
C ASP A 59 29.54 -9.63 5.39
N GLU A 60 28.76 -10.19 6.31
CA GLU A 60 29.02 -10.20 7.75
C GLU A 60 30.42 -10.73 8.11
N SER A 61 30.98 -11.65 7.29
CA SER A 61 32.30 -12.22 7.52
C SER A 61 33.45 -11.21 7.34
N THR A 62 33.18 -10.10 6.66
CA THR A 62 34.16 -9.05 6.35
C THR A 62 34.06 -7.83 7.27
N LEU A 63 33.04 -7.76 8.12
CA LEU A 63 32.73 -6.59 8.93
C LEU A 63 33.46 -6.58 10.27
N THR A 64 33.84 -5.39 10.71
CA THR A 64 34.34 -5.16 12.07
C THR A 64 33.17 -4.95 13.01
N THR A 65 33.08 -5.76 14.06
CA THR A 65 32.00 -5.69 15.04
C THR A 65 32.25 -4.62 16.10
N VAL A 66 31.22 -3.81 16.38
CA VAL A 66 31.18 -2.85 17.49
C VAL A 66 29.81 -2.94 18.18
N ASN A 67 29.80 -2.79 19.51
CA ASN A 67 28.54 -2.80 20.28
C ASN A 67 28.10 -1.37 20.58
N ALA A 68 26.79 -1.07 20.38
CA ALA A 68 26.20 0.24 20.61
C ALA A 68 26.31 0.73 22.07
N SER A 69 26.42 -0.20 23.03
CA SER A 69 26.67 0.13 24.44
C SER A 69 27.98 0.92 24.66
N GLN A 70 28.96 0.80 23.77
CA GLN A 70 30.21 1.59 23.80
C GLN A 70 29.97 3.08 23.60
N PHE A 71 28.84 3.46 22.95
CA PHE A 71 28.39 4.84 22.75
C PHE A 71 27.38 5.27 23.84
N GLY A 72 27.17 4.41 24.84
CA GLY A 72 26.29 4.68 25.95
C GLY A 72 24.84 4.31 25.72
N LEU A 73 24.50 3.53 24.70
CA LEU A 73 23.16 2.97 24.54
C LEU A 73 22.85 2.01 25.71
N SER A 74 21.74 2.21 26.43
CA SER A 74 21.40 1.41 27.60
C SER A 74 19.88 1.37 27.83
N PRO A 75 19.30 0.19 28.17
CA PRO A 75 17.89 0.08 28.57
C PRO A 75 17.56 0.88 29.85
N ASP A 76 18.57 1.21 30.68
CA ASP A 76 18.38 1.97 31.93
C ASP A 76 18.24 3.49 31.71
N LYS A 77 18.38 3.97 30.47
CA LYS A 77 18.26 5.39 30.15
C LYS A 77 16.83 5.74 29.72
N GLU A 78 16.36 6.91 30.18
CA GLU A 78 15.07 7.47 29.75
C GLU A 78 15.09 7.92 28.29
N ASP A 79 16.25 8.33 27.76
CA ASP A 79 16.45 8.74 26.39
C ASP A 79 17.81 8.25 25.85
N ASN A 80 17.75 7.49 24.77
CA ASN A 80 18.90 6.93 24.08
C ASN A 80 19.26 7.67 22.78
N THR A 81 18.57 8.77 22.47
CA THR A 81 18.71 9.50 21.18
C THR A 81 20.16 9.86 20.88
N GLN A 82 20.88 10.48 21.83
CA GLN A 82 22.27 10.90 21.59
C GLN A 82 23.21 9.70 21.44
N ALA A 83 23.04 8.66 22.27
CA ALA A 83 23.87 7.45 22.17
C ALA A 83 23.73 6.76 20.81
N MET A 84 22.51 6.75 20.24
CA MET A 84 22.27 6.19 18.93
C MET A 84 22.87 7.05 17.81
N ARG A 85 22.78 8.36 17.91
CA ARG A 85 23.44 9.29 16.99
C ARG A 85 24.96 9.12 16.99
N ASP A 86 25.57 8.95 18.15
CA ASP A 86 27.03 8.72 18.28
C ASP A 86 27.43 7.38 17.64
N ALA A 87 26.63 6.33 17.80
CA ALA A 87 26.84 5.05 17.14
C ALA A 87 26.78 5.17 15.60
N PHE A 88 25.81 5.92 15.06
CA PHE A 88 25.71 6.17 13.61
C PHE A 88 26.87 7.03 13.09
N LEU A 89 27.32 8.02 13.85
CA LEU A 89 28.52 8.82 13.50
C LEU A 89 29.78 7.96 13.46
N TYR A 90 29.90 6.99 14.36
CA TYR A 90 30.98 6.00 14.31
C TYR A 90 30.91 5.17 13.02
N CYS A 91 29.75 4.58 12.70
CA CYS A 91 29.56 3.80 11.48
C CYS A 91 29.86 4.61 10.21
N ARG A 92 29.49 5.90 10.19
CA ARG A 92 29.82 6.82 9.09
C ARG A 92 31.32 6.97 8.85
N SER A 93 32.08 7.06 9.93
CA SER A 93 33.55 7.23 9.84
C SER A 93 34.31 5.90 9.73
N HIS A 94 33.63 4.77 9.91
CA HIS A 94 34.19 3.42 9.85
C HIS A 94 33.33 2.54 8.94
N PRO A 95 33.49 2.59 7.61
CA PRO A 95 32.87 1.64 6.70
C PRO A 95 33.21 0.20 7.07
N ASN A 96 32.45 -0.77 6.57
CA ASN A 96 32.59 -2.19 6.88
C ASN A 96 32.38 -2.49 8.38
N THR A 97 31.36 -1.88 8.99
CA THR A 97 31.01 -2.06 10.40
C THR A 97 29.77 -2.93 10.58
N LYS A 98 29.85 -3.88 11.53
CA LYS A 98 28.69 -4.52 12.12
C LYS A 98 28.40 -3.87 13.48
N LEU A 99 27.33 -3.07 13.55
CA LEU A 99 26.83 -2.47 14.79
C LEU A 99 25.87 -3.44 15.47
N ILE A 100 26.20 -3.93 16.64
CA ILE A 100 25.36 -4.78 17.46
C ILE A 100 24.64 -3.92 18.49
N ILE A 101 23.32 -4.15 18.63
CA ILE A 101 22.49 -3.55 19.67
C ILE A 101 21.98 -4.72 20.52
N ASP A 102 22.38 -4.75 21.79
CA ASP A 102 21.97 -5.83 22.69
C ASP A 102 20.45 -5.82 22.91
N LYS A 103 19.86 -6.99 23.10
CA LYS A 103 18.43 -7.11 23.39
C LYS A 103 18.06 -6.29 24.62
N GLY A 104 17.02 -5.49 24.50
CA GLY A 104 16.52 -4.62 25.57
C GLY A 104 15.45 -3.67 25.03
N THR A 105 14.83 -2.89 25.92
CA THR A 105 13.87 -1.84 25.54
C THR A 105 14.54 -0.47 25.68
N TYR A 106 14.59 0.27 24.60
CA TYR A 106 15.28 1.56 24.50
C TYR A 106 14.28 2.65 24.15
N TYR A 107 14.22 3.71 24.95
CA TYR A 107 13.35 4.86 24.75
C TYR A 107 14.06 5.97 23.99
N PHE A 108 13.29 6.64 23.12
CA PHE A 108 13.77 7.74 22.27
C PHE A 108 12.82 8.94 22.36
N SER A 109 13.35 10.11 22.68
CA SER A 109 12.62 11.39 22.77
C SER A 109 13.27 12.45 21.87
N ALA A 110 13.58 12.07 20.63
CA ALA A 110 14.31 12.90 19.68
C ALA A 110 13.52 14.17 19.31
N GLU A 111 14.18 15.32 19.26
CA GLU A 111 13.62 16.58 18.75
C GLU A 111 13.78 16.69 17.22
N GLU A 112 14.74 15.96 16.64
CA GLU A 112 15.03 15.88 15.22
C GLU A 112 15.25 14.41 14.82
N ASP A 113 15.05 14.09 13.55
CA ASP A 113 15.31 12.74 13.04
C ASP A 113 16.73 12.26 13.34
N MET A 114 16.89 10.96 13.52
CA MET A 114 18.19 10.32 13.70
C MET A 114 18.76 9.92 12.34
N TYR A 115 19.83 10.56 11.92
CA TYR A 115 20.39 10.40 10.59
C TYR A 115 21.38 9.25 10.49
N LEU A 116 21.06 8.27 9.65
CA LEU A 116 22.02 7.35 9.05
C LEU A 116 22.51 8.03 7.76
N ASN A 117 23.63 8.73 7.84
CA ASN A 117 24.09 9.60 6.76
C ASN A 117 25.39 9.08 6.16
N THR A 118 25.40 8.82 4.85
CA THR A 118 26.57 8.37 4.08
C THR A 118 27.26 7.12 4.64
N LEU A 119 26.46 6.19 5.22
CA LEU A 119 26.98 4.90 5.66
C LEU A 119 27.35 4.05 4.44
N LYS A 120 28.46 3.31 4.54
CA LYS A 120 28.92 2.41 3.47
C LYS A 120 29.25 1.03 4.02
N ASN A 121 28.61 -0.01 3.48
CA ASN A 121 28.78 -1.40 3.87
C ASN A 121 28.63 -1.61 5.39
N VAL A 122 27.42 -1.32 5.91
CA VAL A 122 27.12 -1.35 7.35
C VAL A 122 25.97 -2.31 7.63
N LEU A 123 26.17 -3.19 8.59
CA LEU A 123 25.12 -4.06 9.14
C LEU A 123 24.75 -3.58 10.55
N ILE A 124 23.49 -3.20 10.76
CA ILE A 124 22.92 -2.89 12.07
C ILE A 124 22.07 -4.07 12.52
N ASP A 125 22.57 -4.85 13.48
CA ASP A 125 21.90 -6.03 14.02
C ASP A 125 21.35 -5.71 15.42
N ALA A 126 20.04 -5.48 15.49
CA ALA A 126 19.40 -5.07 16.74
C ALA A 126 19.06 -6.25 17.67
N GLN A 127 19.27 -7.50 17.27
CA GLN A 127 19.13 -8.71 18.10
C GLN A 127 17.78 -8.83 18.85
N GLY A 128 16.71 -8.26 18.31
CA GLY A 128 15.39 -8.20 18.92
C GLY A 128 15.24 -7.08 19.97
N ALA A 129 16.09 -6.05 19.91
CA ALA A 129 15.93 -4.84 20.72
C ALA A 129 14.66 -4.07 20.30
N GLU A 130 13.95 -3.54 21.30
CA GLU A 130 12.75 -2.74 21.15
C GLU A 130 13.07 -1.25 21.26
N PHE A 131 12.71 -0.49 20.23
CA PHE A 131 12.89 0.96 20.12
C PHE A 131 11.53 1.63 20.32
N ILE A 132 11.35 2.28 21.48
CA ILE A 132 10.09 2.93 21.86
C ILE A 132 10.22 4.43 21.65
N PHE A 133 9.46 4.96 20.69
CA PHE A 133 9.47 6.38 20.35
C PHE A 133 8.39 7.16 21.09
N ARG A 134 8.75 8.36 21.57
CA ARG A 134 7.88 9.31 22.28
C ARG A 134 7.62 10.59 21.50
N THR A 135 8.28 10.75 20.37
CA THR A 135 8.18 11.89 19.47
C THR A 135 8.11 11.42 18.03
N PRO A 136 7.49 12.18 17.11
CA PRO A 136 7.39 11.82 15.69
C PRO A 136 8.73 12.03 14.95
N LYS A 137 9.85 11.61 15.55
CA LYS A 137 11.20 11.75 15.02
C LYS A 137 11.91 10.41 15.06
N TYR A 138 12.16 9.85 13.90
CA TYR A 138 12.62 8.49 13.70
C TYR A 138 13.95 8.43 12.95
N PHE A 139 14.14 7.45 12.06
CA PHE A 139 15.37 7.23 11.31
C PHE A 139 15.27 7.84 9.91
N LYS A 140 16.27 8.65 9.55
CA LYS A 140 16.42 9.14 8.18
C LYS A 140 17.70 8.60 7.56
N ILE A 141 17.55 7.83 6.48
CA ILE A 141 18.64 7.21 5.74
C ILE A 141 18.95 8.09 4.53
N TYR A 142 20.17 8.60 4.44
CA TYR A 142 20.55 9.61 3.48
C TYR A 142 21.88 9.27 2.82
N ALA A 143 21.91 9.18 1.49
CA ALA A 143 23.11 8.91 0.69
C ALA A 143 23.90 7.69 1.19
N CYS A 144 23.21 6.65 1.63
CA CYS A 144 23.80 5.41 2.13
C CYS A 144 23.97 4.40 1.01
N ASP A 145 24.96 3.51 1.14
CA ASP A 145 25.21 2.45 0.20
C ASP A 145 25.56 1.14 0.91
N ASN A 146 24.84 0.07 0.55
CA ASN A 146 24.98 -1.27 1.11
C ASN A 146 24.80 -1.28 2.64
N VAL A 147 23.58 -0.96 3.09
CA VAL A 147 23.22 -0.93 4.52
C VAL A 147 22.09 -1.92 4.78
N GLU A 148 22.30 -2.76 5.77
CA GLU A 148 21.29 -3.70 6.28
C GLU A 148 20.92 -3.35 7.72
N ILE A 149 19.60 -3.23 7.99
CA ILE A 149 19.03 -3.11 9.34
C ILE A 149 18.20 -4.36 9.59
N ARG A 150 18.52 -5.09 10.67
CA ARG A 150 17.82 -6.35 10.94
C ARG A 150 17.51 -6.60 12.41
N ASN A 151 16.55 -7.50 12.63
CA ASN A 151 16.16 -7.98 13.96
C ASN A 151 15.76 -6.84 14.91
N MET A 152 15.05 -5.82 14.41
CA MET A 152 14.66 -4.63 15.15
C MET A 152 13.15 -4.61 15.40
N VAL A 153 12.75 -4.19 16.59
CA VAL A 153 11.35 -3.88 16.90
C VAL A 153 11.21 -2.37 17.10
N VAL A 154 10.26 -1.76 16.43
CA VAL A 154 9.90 -0.34 16.58
C VAL A 154 8.49 -0.25 17.11
N ASP A 155 8.28 0.58 18.12
CA ASP A 155 6.96 0.85 18.67
C ASP A 155 6.85 2.30 19.16
N TRP A 156 5.64 2.70 19.47
CA TRP A 156 5.28 3.98 20.05
C TRP A 156 5.05 3.87 21.56
N ASP A 157 5.35 4.91 22.33
CA ASP A 157 5.00 4.96 23.75
C ASP A 157 3.51 5.33 23.92
N TRP A 158 2.65 4.33 23.88
CA TRP A 158 1.20 4.48 24.03
C TRP A 158 0.76 5.10 25.37
N ASN A 159 1.67 5.17 26.36
CA ASN A 159 1.39 5.82 27.64
C ASN A 159 1.58 7.35 27.54
N ALA A 160 2.39 7.83 26.60
CA ALA A 160 2.60 9.26 26.39
C ALA A 160 1.42 9.90 25.66
N LEU A 161 1.04 9.36 24.51
CA LEU A 161 -0.17 9.69 23.76
C LEU A 161 -0.50 8.51 22.83
N ARG A 162 -1.74 8.05 22.86
CA ARG A 162 -2.20 6.95 22.00
C ARG A 162 -2.15 7.38 20.53
N LEU A 163 -1.83 6.44 19.63
CA LEU A 163 -1.91 6.67 18.18
C LEU A 163 -3.37 6.77 17.71
N GLY A 164 -4.25 6.02 18.34
CA GLY A 164 -5.68 6.04 18.10
C GLY A 164 -6.47 5.48 19.27
N SER A 165 -7.75 5.79 19.32
CA SER A 165 -8.69 5.30 20.35
C SER A 165 -9.98 4.85 19.69
N LEU A 166 -10.55 3.73 20.17
CA LEU A 166 -11.92 3.36 19.78
C LEU A 166 -12.91 4.31 20.44
N VAL A 167 -13.79 4.85 19.61
CA VAL A 167 -14.83 5.78 20.04
C VAL A 167 -16.18 5.33 19.51
N LYS A 168 -17.22 5.55 20.30
CA LYS A 168 -18.60 5.32 19.93
C LYS A 168 -19.34 6.66 19.78
N ILE A 169 -20.10 6.79 18.71
CA ILE A 169 -20.90 7.98 18.46
C ILE A 169 -22.21 7.91 19.25
N GLY A 170 -22.57 9.01 19.89
CA GLY A 170 -23.82 9.16 20.62
C GLY A 170 -24.39 10.56 20.54
N ASN A 171 -25.66 10.70 20.91
CA ASN A 171 -26.37 11.99 20.99
C ASN A 171 -26.19 12.88 19.75
N GLU A 172 -26.17 12.26 18.57
CA GLU A 172 -26.12 12.97 17.29
C GLU A 172 -27.33 13.90 17.18
N ASN A 173 -27.10 15.16 16.80
CA ASN A 173 -28.14 16.17 16.59
C ASN A 173 -27.81 17.03 15.37
N ASP A 174 -28.40 16.69 14.24
CA ASP A 174 -28.21 17.41 12.97
C ASP A 174 -28.68 18.88 13.04
N ALA A 175 -29.67 19.22 13.90
CA ALA A 175 -30.18 20.59 13.98
C ALA A 175 -29.19 21.54 14.62
N ASP A 176 -28.36 21.08 15.53
CA ASP A 176 -27.34 21.84 16.24
C ASP A 176 -25.92 21.53 15.75
N ASN A 177 -25.75 20.64 14.79
CA ASN A 177 -24.47 20.12 14.31
C ASN A 177 -23.58 19.63 15.47
N THR A 178 -24.13 18.80 16.35
CA THR A 178 -23.40 18.27 17.49
C THR A 178 -23.51 16.75 17.58
N LEU A 179 -22.46 16.12 18.11
CA LEU A 179 -22.47 14.72 18.49
C LEU A 179 -21.62 14.50 19.75
N GLU A 180 -21.86 13.40 20.47
CA GLU A 180 -21.00 12.95 21.55
C GLU A 180 -20.08 11.86 21.03
N ILE A 181 -18.83 11.88 21.49
CA ILE A 181 -17.80 10.88 21.21
C ILE A 181 -17.44 10.23 22.54
N GLU A 182 -17.82 8.98 22.74
CA GLU A 182 -17.49 8.18 23.91
C GLU A 182 -16.22 7.37 23.63
N PHE A 183 -15.18 7.59 24.43
CA PHE A 183 -13.93 6.81 24.37
C PHE A 183 -14.14 5.50 25.14
N THR A 184 -14.24 4.38 24.43
CA THR A 184 -14.63 3.10 25.01
C THR A 184 -13.52 2.40 25.81
N GLU A 185 -12.28 2.82 25.62
CA GLU A 185 -11.08 2.22 26.23
C GLU A 185 -10.38 3.15 27.24
N LEU A 186 -10.97 4.31 27.54
CA LEU A 186 -10.42 5.31 28.45
C LEU A 186 -11.42 5.62 29.56
N ASP A 187 -10.94 5.73 30.80
CA ASP A 187 -11.76 6.15 31.94
C ASP A 187 -12.02 7.66 31.94
N GLU A 188 -11.11 8.44 31.39
CA GLU A 188 -11.18 9.89 31.28
C GLU A 188 -10.47 10.36 30.00
N VAL A 189 -10.94 11.47 29.42
CA VAL A 189 -10.35 12.11 28.24
C VAL A 189 -10.29 13.63 28.41
N ASP A 190 -9.22 14.24 27.87
CA ASP A 190 -9.10 15.70 27.82
C ASP A 190 -9.69 16.26 26.54
N ALA A 191 -10.28 17.48 26.63
CA ALA A 191 -10.93 18.11 25.47
C ALA A 191 -9.94 18.60 24.39
N ASP A 192 -8.66 18.64 24.69
CA ASP A 192 -7.57 19.01 23.78
C ASP A 192 -6.94 17.79 23.07
N ILE A 193 -7.47 16.57 23.30
CA ILE A 193 -7.00 15.39 22.57
C ILE A 193 -7.18 15.59 21.07
N PRO A 194 -6.17 15.31 20.23
CA PRO A 194 -6.26 15.54 18.79
C PRO A 194 -7.35 14.66 18.13
N LEU A 195 -8.23 15.28 17.37
CA LEU A 195 -9.27 14.63 16.57
C LEU A 195 -8.86 14.68 15.08
N MET A 196 -7.87 13.87 14.68
CA MET A 196 -7.22 14.00 13.37
C MET A 196 -7.97 13.29 12.25
N SER A 197 -8.46 12.08 12.50
CA SER A 197 -9.21 11.31 11.52
C SER A 197 -10.04 10.21 12.17
N PHE A 198 -11.24 9.99 11.65
CA PHE A 198 -12.16 8.93 12.07
C PHE A 198 -12.21 7.86 10.97
N MET A 199 -11.94 6.63 11.31
CA MET A 199 -12.13 5.46 10.47
C MET A 199 -13.23 4.59 11.05
N GLN A 200 -14.27 4.28 10.29
CA GLN A 200 -15.29 3.34 10.76
C GLN A 200 -14.65 2.00 11.11
N TYR A 201 -15.07 1.42 12.22
CA TYR A 201 -14.51 0.21 12.79
C TYR A 201 -15.60 -0.79 13.09
N ASP A 202 -15.38 -2.07 12.81
CA ASP A 202 -16.36 -3.10 13.17
C ASP A 202 -16.35 -3.30 14.70
N PRO A 203 -17.51 -3.16 15.37
CA PRO A 203 -17.55 -3.26 16.83
C PRO A 203 -17.43 -4.70 17.35
N VAL A 204 -17.59 -5.71 16.49
CA VAL A 204 -17.55 -7.13 16.86
C VAL A 204 -16.19 -7.72 16.55
N ASP A 205 -15.73 -7.59 15.32
CA ASP A 205 -14.47 -8.17 14.85
C ASP A 205 -13.27 -7.27 15.20
N LEU A 206 -13.52 -6.01 15.56
CA LEU A 206 -12.50 -5.03 15.95
C LEU A 206 -11.45 -4.79 14.84
N VAL A 207 -11.91 -4.72 13.60
CA VAL A 207 -11.12 -4.41 12.41
C VAL A 207 -11.63 -3.14 11.76
N ALA A 208 -10.80 -2.53 10.92
CA ALA A 208 -11.16 -1.32 10.18
C ALA A 208 -12.22 -1.63 9.11
N GLY A 209 -13.31 -0.85 9.10
CA GLY A 209 -14.42 -0.99 8.18
C GLY A 209 -15.56 -1.86 8.70
N VAL A 210 -16.69 -1.78 8.03
CA VAL A 210 -17.91 -2.57 8.29
C VAL A 210 -18.40 -3.09 6.95
N HIS A 211 -18.93 -4.30 6.92
CA HIS A 211 -19.44 -4.92 5.70
C HIS A 211 -20.44 -3.99 4.98
N GLY A 212 -20.17 -3.73 3.70
CA GLY A 212 -20.98 -2.83 2.87
C GLY A 212 -20.91 -1.35 3.26
N SER A 213 -19.92 -0.95 4.08
CA SER A 213 -19.75 0.43 4.50
C SER A 213 -18.27 0.83 4.58
N PHE A 214 -17.95 1.90 3.89
CA PHE A 214 -16.63 2.53 3.97
C PHE A 214 -16.78 3.99 4.37
N LYS A 215 -16.63 4.27 5.66
CA LYS A 215 -16.66 5.64 6.17
C LYS A 215 -15.30 6.03 6.74
N ILE A 216 -14.78 7.12 6.23
CA ILE A 216 -13.60 7.78 6.77
C ILE A 216 -13.80 9.28 6.68
N TYR A 217 -13.35 10.00 7.69
CA TYR A 217 -13.32 11.45 7.68
C TYR A 217 -12.08 11.97 8.40
N SER A 218 -11.42 12.94 7.78
CA SER A 218 -10.22 13.57 8.32
C SER A 218 -10.43 15.06 8.57
N PRO A 219 -10.87 15.44 9.79
CA PRO A 219 -11.05 16.85 10.16
C PRO A 219 -9.78 17.69 10.01
N SER A 220 -8.61 17.05 10.05
CA SER A 220 -7.31 17.72 9.86
C SER A 220 -7.11 18.30 8.46
N VAL A 221 -7.86 17.81 7.46
CA VAL A 221 -7.84 18.33 6.08
C VAL A 221 -8.74 19.57 5.96
N ASP A 222 -9.83 19.61 6.75
CA ASP A 222 -10.74 20.75 6.85
C ASP A 222 -10.63 21.39 8.25
N SER A 223 -9.75 22.35 8.40
CA SER A 223 -9.48 23.02 9.68
C SER A 223 -10.71 23.76 10.27
N GLU A 224 -11.77 23.94 9.49
CA GLU A 224 -13.02 24.53 9.94
C GLU A 224 -14.10 23.52 10.32
N CYS A 225 -13.86 22.23 10.14
CA CYS A 225 -14.82 21.18 10.42
C CYS A 225 -15.22 21.14 11.90
N ILE A 226 -14.26 21.07 12.80
CA ILE A 226 -14.49 21.05 14.24
C ILE A 226 -14.53 22.50 14.76
N LYS A 227 -15.67 22.91 15.30
CA LYS A 227 -15.89 24.28 15.83
C LYS A 227 -15.64 24.36 17.32
N ASN A 228 -15.99 23.34 18.07
CA ASN A 228 -15.80 23.30 19.53
C ASN A 228 -15.74 21.84 20.03
N VAL A 229 -14.94 21.61 21.07
CA VAL A 229 -14.86 20.34 21.80
C VAL A 229 -14.97 20.65 23.29
N GLU A 230 -15.87 19.99 23.99
CA GLU A 230 -16.08 20.19 25.42
C GLU A 230 -16.34 18.87 26.17
N LYS A 231 -15.92 18.80 27.44
CA LYS A 231 -16.21 17.63 28.30
C LYS A 231 -17.71 17.61 28.65
N VAL A 232 -18.28 16.42 28.66
CA VAL A 232 -19.67 16.22 29.07
C VAL A 232 -19.75 16.05 30.59
N ASN A 233 -20.55 16.86 31.25
CA ASN A 233 -20.67 16.83 32.72
C ASN A 233 -21.19 15.45 33.20
N GLY A 234 -20.45 14.83 34.12
CA GLY A 234 -20.77 13.54 34.70
C GLY A 234 -20.38 12.33 33.81
N LYS A 235 -19.74 12.56 32.66
CA LYS A 235 -19.22 11.52 31.76
C LYS A 235 -17.74 11.83 31.41
N PRO A 236 -16.77 11.39 32.22
CA PRO A 236 -15.37 11.81 32.08
C PRO A 236 -14.70 11.32 30.78
N ASN A 237 -15.21 10.24 30.17
CA ASN A 237 -14.73 9.63 28.94
C ASN A 237 -15.51 10.08 27.69
N VAL A 238 -16.36 11.14 27.78
CA VAL A 238 -17.19 11.60 26.68
C VAL A 238 -16.89 13.06 26.35
N LEU A 239 -16.65 13.32 25.07
CA LEU A 239 -16.54 14.68 24.52
C LEU A 239 -17.77 15.02 23.68
N LYS A 240 -18.28 16.24 23.82
CA LYS A 240 -19.25 16.80 22.91
C LYS A 240 -18.52 17.63 21.85
N VAL A 241 -18.76 17.29 20.59
CA VAL A 241 -18.17 17.97 19.43
C VAL A 241 -19.24 18.77 18.70
N THR A 242 -18.94 20.06 18.44
CA THR A 242 -19.72 20.91 17.53
C THR A 242 -18.96 21.01 16.21
N HIS A 243 -19.63 20.74 15.08
CA HIS A 243 -19.00 20.68 13.76
C HIS A 243 -19.67 21.57 12.72
N SER A 244 -19.13 21.63 11.51
CA SER A 244 -19.64 22.47 10.41
C SER A 244 -20.76 21.82 9.58
N GLY A 245 -21.26 20.64 9.97
CA GLY A 245 -22.11 19.77 9.17
C GLY A 245 -21.36 18.62 8.51
N ALA A 246 -20.04 18.65 8.49
CA ALA A 246 -19.23 17.61 7.83
C ALA A 246 -19.29 16.24 8.52
N LEU A 247 -19.81 16.15 9.75
CA LEU A 247 -19.99 14.89 10.48
C LEU A 247 -21.44 14.40 10.51
N ASP A 248 -22.36 14.99 9.74
CA ASP A 248 -23.81 14.65 9.73
C ASP A 248 -24.09 13.20 9.28
N TYR A 249 -23.13 12.56 8.61
CA TYR A 249 -23.26 11.16 8.18
C TYR A 249 -22.87 10.14 9.27
N PHE A 250 -22.32 10.57 10.41
CA PHE A 250 -22.08 9.71 11.56
C PHE A 250 -23.40 9.44 12.26
N LYS A 251 -23.60 8.21 12.68
CA LYS A 251 -24.84 7.81 13.31
C LYS A 251 -24.61 7.24 14.70
N ASN A 252 -25.63 7.40 15.57
CA ASN A 252 -25.59 6.87 16.92
C ASN A 252 -25.27 5.36 16.89
N ASP A 253 -24.49 4.92 17.86
CA ASP A 253 -24.00 3.55 18.06
C ASP A 253 -22.93 3.09 17.07
N GLU A 254 -22.58 3.84 16.03
CA GLU A 254 -21.44 3.53 15.19
C GLU A 254 -20.11 3.65 15.96
N VAL A 255 -19.18 2.75 15.66
CA VAL A 255 -17.84 2.72 16.25
C VAL A 255 -16.81 3.18 15.23
N TYR A 256 -15.89 3.99 15.69
CA TYR A 256 -14.78 4.50 14.88
C TYR A 256 -13.46 4.33 15.61
N LEU A 257 -12.39 4.11 14.87
CA LEU A 257 -11.05 4.39 15.34
C LEU A 257 -10.78 5.88 15.08
N LEU A 258 -10.67 6.66 16.15
CA LEU A 258 -10.22 8.04 16.11
C LEU A 258 -8.69 8.07 16.16
N ARG A 259 -8.04 8.45 15.07
CA ARG A 259 -6.60 8.66 15.02
C ARG A 259 -6.23 10.00 15.67
N HIS A 260 -5.20 9.99 16.49
CA HIS A 260 -4.66 11.20 17.14
C HIS A 260 -3.47 11.77 16.36
N TYR A 261 -2.93 11.01 15.43
CA TYR A 261 -1.91 11.40 14.46
C TYR A 261 -2.33 11.01 13.05
N THR A 262 -1.84 11.76 12.05
CA THR A 262 -1.84 11.37 10.64
C THR A 262 -0.54 11.92 10.06
N TYR A 263 0.18 11.15 9.26
CA TYR A 263 1.42 11.57 8.60
C TYR A 263 2.44 12.29 9.50
N GLY A 264 2.46 11.97 10.82
CA GLY A 264 3.29 12.68 11.81
C GLY A 264 4.79 12.45 11.67
N GLY A 265 5.20 11.32 11.09
CA GLY A 265 6.60 10.96 10.85
C GLY A 265 6.72 9.69 10.01
N GLN A 266 7.93 9.31 9.65
CA GLN A 266 8.23 8.06 8.94
C GLN A 266 9.28 7.28 9.73
N VAL A 267 8.99 6.00 10.08
CA VAL A 267 9.92 5.20 10.88
C VAL A 267 11.27 5.04 10.16
N PHE A 268 11.22 4.63 8.90
CA PHE A 268 12.41 4.55 8.05
C PHE A 268 12.20 5.38 6.80
N ASN A 269 12.82 6.55 6.75
CA ASN A 269 12.76 7.44 5.61
C ASN A 269 14.08 7.36 4.82
N THR A 270 14.07 6.59 3.73
CA THR A 270 15.24 6.39 2.85
C THR A 270 15.17 7.35 1.68
N VAL A 271 16.09 8.29 1.62
CA VAL A 271 16.08 9.38 0.65
C VAL A 271 17.44 9.64 0.03
N GLU A 272 17.46 10.39 -1.07
CA GLU A 272 18.59 10.98 -1.75
C GLU A 272 19.73 9.99 -2.05
N GLU A 273 19.60 9.31 -3.19
CA GLU A 273 20.63 8.45 -3.78
C GLU A 273 21.14 7.32 -2.87
N SER A 274 20.32 6.95 -1.87
CA SER A 274 20.63 5.75 -1.08
C SER A 274 20.41 4.51 -1.94
N GLN A 275 21.33 3.55 -1.86
CA GLN A 275 21.23 2.32 -2.65
C GLN A 275 21.63 1.08 -1.85
N ASN A 276 21.12 -0.07 -2.30
CA ASN A 276 21.36 -1.36 -1.64
C ASN A 276 20.97 -1.33 -0.15
N ILE A 277 19.73 -0.93 0.13
CA ILE A 277 19.21 -0.84 1.49
C ILE A 277 18.32 -2.05 1.78
N THR A 278 18.64 -2.79 2.83
CA THR A 278 17.90 -3.97 3.26
C THR A 278 17.34 -3.80 4.66
N PHE A 279 16.05 -4.08 4.82
CA PHE A 279 15.40 -4.32 6.10
C PHE A 279 15.05 -5.80 6.18
N ASP A 280 15.49 -6.52 7.21
CA ASP A 280 15.28 -7.97 7.35
C ASP A 280 14.85 -8.32 8.77
N ASN A 281 13.68 -8.93 8.93
CA ASN A 281 13.11 -9.24 10.24
C ASN A 281 12.96 -8.00 11.14
N VAL A 282 12.32 -6.96 10.60
CA VAL A 282 11.98 -5.73 11.33
C VAL A 282 10.48 -5.70 11.62
N SER A 283 10.11 -5.44 12.87
CA SER A 283 8.71 -5.32 13.29
C SER A 283 8.37 -3.89 13.65
N ILE A 284 7.27 -3.35 13.11
CA ILE A 284 6.71 -2.04 13.45
C ILE A 284 5.34 -2.25 14.07
N TYR A 285 5.22 -2.04 15.39
CA TYR A 285 3.96 -2.18 16.13
C TYR A 285 3.22 -0.87 16.31
N GLY A 286 3.93 0.26 16.26
CA GLY A 286 3.34 1.58 16.43
C GLY A 286 4.17 2.69 15.77
N ALA A 287 3.53 3.48 14.88
CA ALA A 287 4.13 4.64 14.24
C ALA A 287 3.11 5.77 14.08
N CYS A 288 3.49 7.00 14.42
CA CYS A 288 2.62 8.18 14.30
C CYS A 288 2.52 8.72 12.86
N GLY A 289 2.88 7.94 11.88
CA GLY A 289 2.84 8.24 10.45
C GLY A 289 3.05 6.98 9.64
N MET A 290 3.98 7.00 8.68
CA MET A 290 4.30 5.87 7.79
C MET A 290 5.34 4.93 8.38
N GLY A 291 5.33 3.66 7.97
CA GLY A 291 6.35 2.68 8.34
C GLY A 291 7.65 2.93 7.56
N TYR A 292 7.63 2.66 6.27
CA TYR A 292 8.80 2.85 5.38
C TYR A 292 8.48 3.87 4.30
N VAL A 293 9.44 4.75 4.02
CA VAL A 293 9.38 5.64 2.86
C VAL A 293 10.69 5.53 2.08
N PHE A 294 10.57 5.29 0.77
CA PHE A 294 11.69 5.35 -0.17
C PHE A 294 11.41 6.46 -1.18
N ALA A 295 12.33 7.38 -1.33
CA ALA A 295 12.09 8.56 -2.16
C ALA A 295 13.38 9.10 -2.82
N TYR A 296 13.19 10.03 -3.74
CA TYR A 296 14.18 10.95 -4.27
C TYR A 296 15.49 10.29 -4.75
N GLY A 297 15.35 9.31 -5.67
CA GLY A 297 16.50 8.68 -6.31
C GLY A 297 17.08 7.49 -5.56
N SER A 298 16.48 7.06 -4.45
CA SER A 298 16.83 5.77 -3.82
C SER A 298 16.62 4.62 -4.80
N ASN A 299 17.49 3.60 -4.76
CA ASN A 299 17.40 2.46 -5.66
C ASN A 299 17.94 1.17 -5.02
N HIS A 300 17.55 0.02 -5.56
CA HIS A 300 17.99 -1.29 -5.08
C HIS A 300 17.74 -1.46 -3.58
N TYR A 301 16.49 -1.56 -3.17
CA TYR A 301 16.10 -1.65 -1.77
C TYR A 301 15.12 -2.79 -1.56
N GLN A 302 15.11 -3.37 -0.34
CA GLN A 302 14.24 -4.50 -0.03
C GLN A 302 13.79 -4.52 1.43
N ILE A 303 12.59 -5.08 1.64
CA ILE A 303 12.01 -5.39 2.94
C ILE A 303 11.70 -6.89 2.96
N LEU A 304 12.29 -7.61 3.89
CA LEU A 304 12.23 -9.08 3.97
C LEU A 304 11.77 -9.53 5.35
N ASN A 305 10.97 -10.59 5.41
CA ASN A 305 10.61 -11.26 6.67
C ASN A 305 10.12 -10.31 7.76
N SER A 306 9.50 -9.20 7.40
CA SER A 306 9.20 -8.08 8.29
C SER A 306 7.71 -8.01 8.61
N TYR A 307 7.39 -7.28 9.67
CA TYR A 307 6.05 -7.18 10.22
C TYR A 307 5.62 -5.72 10.40
N ILE A 308 4.43 -5.39 9.93
CA ILE A 308 3.72 -4.15 10.30
C ILE A 308 2.33 -4.57 10.77
N GLY A 309 2.01 -4.37 12.04
CA GLY A 309 0.74 -4.80 12.60
C GLY A 309 0.60 -4.50 14.08
N LEU A 310 -0.46 -4.97 14.70
CA LEU A 310 -0.67 -4.78 16.12
C LEU A 310 0.38 -5.54 16.95
N ARG A 311 0.76 -4.99 18.10
CA ARG A 311 1.71 -5.66 19.00
C ARG A 311 1.10 -6.97 19.51
N PRO A 312 1.76 -8.14 19.30
CA PRO A 312 1.27 -9.42 19.76
C PRO A 312 1.02 -9.47 21.28
N GLY A 313 -0.18 -9.90 21.67
CA GLY A 313 -0.62 -9.97 23.06
C GLY A 313 -1.05 -8.62 23.67
N ALA A 314 -1.20 -7.59 22.84
CA ALA A 314 -1.73 -6.29 23.24
C ALA A 314 -2.74 -5.74 22.21
N GLU A 315 -3.33 -6.61 21.40
CA GLU A 315 -4.27 -6.28 20.33
C GLU A 315 -5.55 -5.62 20.87
N ASP A 316 -5.90 -5.90 22.13
CA ASP A 316 -7.01 -5.26 22.83
C ASP A 316 -6.76 -3.80 23.23
N LYS A 317 -5.50 -3.34 23.17
CA LYS A 317 -5.08 -1.99 23.54
C LYS A 317 -4.63 -1.16 22.33
N TYR A 318 -4.01 -1.81 21.36
CA TYR A 318 -3.47 -1.19 20.16
C TYR A 318 -4.39 -1.52 18.99
N ARG A 319 -4.94 -0.52 18.33
CA ARG A 319 -5.94 -0.68 17.26
C ARG A 319 -5.44 -0.26 15.90
N ILE A 320 -4.19 0.16 15.83
CA ILE A 320 -3.55 0.66 14.61
C ILE A 320 -2.03 0.45 14.72
N SER A 321 -1.41 0.07 13.63
CA SER A 321 0.05 -0.05 13.53
C SER A 321 0.69 1.27 13.09
N THR A 322 0.48 1.69 11.85
CA THR A 322 0.89 3.00 11.33
C THR A 322 -0.32 3.90 11.20
N THR A 323 -0.19 5.20 11.46
CA THR A 323 -1.33 6.13 11.32
C THR A 323 -1.50 6.66 9.88
N ALA A 324 -0.63 6.24 8.97
CA ALA A 324 -0.68 6.46 7.52
C ALA A 324 -0.27 5.16 6.81
N ASP A 325 0.41 5.23 5.66
CA ASP A 325 0.81 4.06 4.88
C ASP A 325 1.77 3.13 5.64
N GLY A 326 1.71 1.86 5.35
CA GLY A 326 2.74 0.91 5.77
C GLY A 326 4.06 1.17 5.04
N ILE A 327 4.01 1.25 3.71
CA ILE A 327 5.17 1.43 2.83
C ILE A 327 4.80 2.43 1.73
N HIS A 328 5.61 3.47 1.55
CA HIS A 328 5.41 4.49 0.52
C HIS A 328 6.66 4.67 -0.33
N ILE A 329 6.52 4.56 -1.65
CA ILE A 329 7.62 4.61 -2.62
C ILE A 329 7.29 5.66 -3.67
N VAL A 330 8.09 6.74 -3.75
CA VAL A 330 7.81 7.86 -4.62
C VAL A 330 9.06 8.47 -5.26
N ASN A 331 9.05 8.61 -6.58
CA ASN A 331 10.12 9.25 -7.35
C ASN A 331 11.52 8.68 -7.01
N THR A 332 11.62 7.37 -6.93
CA THR A 332 12.87 6.63 -6.70
C THR A 332 13.61 6.36 -8.01
N ASN A 333 14.62 5.54 -8.01
CA ASN A 333 15.23 4.96 -9.20
C ASN A 333 14.97 3.45 -9.29
N GLY A 334 13.90 2.96 -8.61
CA GLY A 334 13.36 1.63 -8.73
C GLY A 334 14.18 0.49 -8.11
N TYR A 335 13.89 -0.72 -8.56
CA TYR A 335 14.49 -1.99 -8.09
C TYR A 335 14.16 -2.29 -6.64
N PHE A 336 12.87 -2.50 -6.37
CA PHE A 336 12.35 -2.82 -5.04
C PHE A 336 11.91 -4.28 -4.92
N ARG A 337 12.16 -4.88 -3.74
CA ARG A 337 11.60 -6.17 -3.36
C ARG A 337 10.91 -6.09 -2.00
N LEU A 338 9.67 -6.61 -1.94
CA LEU A 338 8.93 -6.89 -0.71
C LEU A 338 8.63 -8.38 -0.68
N ASP A 339 9.18 -9.10 0.29
CA ASP A 339 9.05 -10.56 0.31
C ASP A 339 8.90 -11.13 1.71
N ASN A 340 7.94 -12.06 1.85
CA ASN A 340 7.64 -12.78 3.09
C ASN A 340 7.35 -11.85 4.29
N CYS A 341 6.55 -10.80 4.05
CA CYS A 341 6.16 -9.84 5.07
C CYS A 341 4.69 -10.04 5.49
N ASP A 342 4.39 -9.68 6.74
CA ASP A 342 3.05 -9.67 7.33
C ASP A 342 2.65 -8.22 7.62
N LEU A 343 1.60 -7.71 6.96
CA LEU A 343 1.29 -6.28 6.88
C LEU A 343 -0.19 -6.04 7.15
N SER A 344 -0.50 -5.27 8.21
CA SER A 344 -1.88 -5.09 8.66
C SER A 344 -2.11 -3.82 9.48
N PHE A 345 -3.37 -3.46 9.68
CA PHE A 345 -3.85 -2.40 10.57
C PHE A 345 -3.24 -1.01 10.28
N CYS A 346 -2.86 -0.73 9.03
CA CYS A 346 -2.39 0.60 8.65
C CYS A 346 -3.54 1.61 8.57
N GLY A 347 -3.22 2.86 8.87
CA GLY A 347 -4.19 3.96 8.83
C GLY A 347 -4.53 4.44 7.42
N ASP A 348 -3.71 4.10 6.43
CA ASP A 348 -3.93 4.32 5.02
C ASP A 348 -3.52 3.07 4.22
N ASP A 349 -2.86 3.20 3.09
CA ASP A 349 -2.51 2.07 2.23
C ASP A 349 -1.41 1.18 2.83
N ILE A 350 -1.43 -0.10 2.54
CA ILE A 350 -0.34 -1.00 2.95
C ILE A 350 0.92 -0.69 2.16
N LEU A 351 0.79 -0.58 0.84
CA LEU A 351 1.88 -0.20 -0.07
C LEU A 351 1.37 0.76 -1.13
N ASN A 352 2.07 1.87 -1.32
CA ASN A 352 1.85 2.79 -2.44
C ASN A 352 3.16 2.97 -3.23
N VAL A 353 3.17 2.61 -4.52
CA VAL A 353 4.30 2.77 -5.43
C VAL A 353 3.88 3.67 -6.58
N HIS A 354 4.47 4.85 -6.66
CA HIS A 354 4.15 5.80 -7.74
C HIS A 354 5.30 6.76 -8.05
N ASP A 355 5.16 7.48 -9.16
CA ASP A 355 5.93 8.67 -9.48
C ASP A 355 4.95 9.82 -9.72
N ASP A 356 5.27 11.02 -9.25
CA ASP A 356 4.38 12.17 -9.37
C ASP A 356 4.53 12.87 -10.73
N MET A 357 3.45 13.51 -11.16
CA MET A 357 3.46 14.43 -12.30
C MET A 357 3.22 15.88 -11.86
N PHE A 358 3.90 16.80 -12.53
CA PHE A 358 3.73 18.24 -12.37
C PHE A 358 2.66 18.74 -13.33
N TYR A 359 1.61 19.36 -12.81
CA TYR A 359 0.57 19.98 -13.63
C TYR A 359 0.94 21.42 -13.97
N ILE A 360 1.08 21.74 -15.28
CA ILE A 360 1.54 23.03 -15.78
C ILE A 360 0.38 24.04 -15.81
N LYS A 361 0.41 25.03 -14.93
CA LYS A 361 -0.59 26.11 -14.85
C LYS A 361 -0.20 27.34 -15.68
N SER A 362 1.08 27.65 -15.76
CA SER A 362 1.58 28.77 -16.56
C SER A 362 2.99 28.53 -17.10
N ILE A 363 3.30 29.18 -18.22
CA ILE A 363 4.62 29.21 -18.85
C ILE A 363 4.94 30.68 -19.11
N ASP A 364 6.12 31.15 -18.72
CA ASP A 364 6.54 32.53 -18.86
C ASP A 364 6.84 32.91 -20.33
N SER A 365 7.05 34.19 -20.60
CA SER A 365 7.32 34.69 -21.98
C SER A 365 8.65 34.21 -22.55
N SER A 366 9.63 33.84 -21.70
CA SER A 366 10.89 33.25 -22.15
C SER A 366 10.74 31.76 -22.51
N ARG A 367 9.63 31.15 -22.13
CA ARG A 367 9.33 29.72 -22.25
C ARG A 367 10.32 28.83 -21.53
N LYS A 368 11.06 29.37 -20.55
CA LYS A 368 12.00 28.63 -19.70
C LYS A 368 11.48 28.37 -18.30
N VAL A 369 10.42 29.04 -17.87
CA VAL A 369 9.87 28.91 -16.52
C VAL A 369 8.44 28.41 -16.57
N MET A 370 8.20 27.27 -15.95
CA MET A 370 6.87 26.68 -15.73
C MET A 370 6.48 26.86 -14.26
N GLN A 371 5.23 27.25 -14.03
CA GLN A 371 4.62 27.25 -12.70
C GLN A 371 3.43 26.31 -12.68
N GLY A 372 3.23 25.60 -11.59
CA GLY A 372 2.18 24.62 -11.49
C GLY A 372 2.15 23.92 -10.14
N THR A 373 1.56 22.74 -10.10
CA THR A 373 1.39 21.97 -8.84
C THR A 373 1.99 20.59 -8.94
N VAL A 374 2.54 20.13 -7.81
CA VAL A 374 3.05 18.79 -7.60
C VAL A 374 3.09 18.47 -6.10
N ALA A 375 2.80 17.23 -5.71
CA ALA A 375 2.78 16.84 -4.30
C ALA A 375 4.16 16.88 -3.67
N VAL A 376 5.14 16.27 -4.32
CA VAL A 376 6.51 16.13 -3.81
C VAL A 376 7.53 16.63 -4.82
N LYS A 377 8.81 16.60 -4.46
CA LYS A 377 9.92 16.99 -5.33
C LYS A 377 10.17 15.91 -6.39
N ILE A 378 9.80 16.17 -7.64
CA ILE A 378 9.96 15.20 -8.74
C ILE A 378 11.33 15.24 -9.42
N VAL A 379 12.00 16.39 -9.42
CA VAL A 379 13.25 16.63 -10.15
C VAL A 379 14.22 17.50 -9.36
N GLU A 380 15.47 17.52 -9.82
CA GLU A 380 16.55 18.39 -9.39
C GLU A 380 17.25 19.03 -10.59
N PRO A 381 18.10 20.04 -10.41
CA PRO A 381 18.94 20.57 -11.46
C PRO A 381 19.70 19.45 -12.18
N THR A 382 19.77 19.53 -13.51
CA THR A 382 20.33 18.54 -14.46
C THR A 382 19.43 17.33 -14.78
N HIS A 383 18.36 17.11 -14.04
CA HIS A 383 17.38 16.06 -14.37
C HIS A 383 16.63 16.39 -15.65
N LYS A 384 16.10 15.35 -16.26
CA LYS A 384 15.31 15.40 -17.46
C LYS A 384 13.83 15.23 -17.16
N ILE A 385 13.01 15.94 -17.90
CA ILE A 385 11.55 15.81 -17.85
C ILE A 385 10.98 15.61 -19.26
N SER A 386 9.95 14.80 -19.34
CA SER A 386 9.09 14.66 -20.51
C SER A 386 7.67 15.14 -20.21
N PHE A 387 6.81 15.14 -21.21
CA PHE A 387 5.50 15.76 -21.13
C PHE A 387 4.40 14.80 -21.60
N LYS A 388 3.21 14.96 -21.01
CA LYS A 388 1.97 14.30 -21.44
C LYS A 388 0.87 15.35 -21.59
N ASP A 389 -0.05 15.10 -22.52
CA ASP A 389 -1.31 15.87 -22.55
C ASP A 389 -2.31 15.33 -21.48
N LEU A 390 -3.48 15.96 -21.35
CA LEU A 390 -4.52 15.53 -20.39
C LEU A 390 -5.24 14.23 -20.79
N GLN A 391 -4.89 13.64 -21.92
CA GLN A 391 -5.28 12.27 -22.29
C GLN A 391 -4.15 11.28 -22.06
N LEU A 392 -3.12 11.67 -21.29
CA LEU A 392 -1.91 10.91 -20.99
C LEU A 392 -1.14 10.44 -22.24
N ASN A 393 -1.31 11.11 -23.39
CA ASN A 393 -0.44 10.87 -24.54
C ASN A 393 0.94 11.47 -24.30
N ASP A 394 1.98 10.69 -24.54
CA ASP A 394 3.34 11.21 -24.50
C ASP A 394 3.59 12.23 -25.60
N ILE A 395 4.25 13.31 -25.23
CA ILE A 395 4.71 14.35 -26.15
C ILE A 395 6.20 14.09 -26.42
N ASP A 396 6.55 13.92 -27.69
CA ASP A 396 7.94 13.63 -28.10
C ASP A 396 8.83 14.87 -27.91
N TYR A 397 9.14 15.17 -26.67
CA TYR A 397 10.05 16.23 -26.27
C TYR A 397 10.60 15.99 -24.86
N GLU A 398 11.90 16.20 -24.69
CA GLU A 398 12.57 16.12 -23.39
C GLU A 398 13.27 17.45 -23.08
N ALA A 399 13.12 17.96 -21.87
CA ALA A 399 13.75 19.18 -21.38
C ALA A 399 14.68 18.88 -20.18
N ILE A 400 15.72 19.72 -20.01
CA ILE A 400 16.65 19.63 -18.88
C ILE A 400 16.31 20.73 -17.86
N VAL A 401 16.17 20.32 -16.60
CA VAL A 401 15.88 21.21 -15.48
C VAL A 401 17.13 21.99 -15.08
N ALA A 402 17.00 23.30 -15.00
CA ALA A 402 18.04 24.19 -14.49
C ALA A 402 17.88 24.45 -12.98
N ASP A 403 16.63 24.59 -12.53
CA ASP A 403 16.31 24.85 -11.12
C ASP A 403 14.85 24.45 -10.81
N ILE A 404 14.57 24.17 -9.53
CA ILE A 404 13.21 23.94 -9.01
C ILE A 404 13.05 24.60 -7.65
N THR A 405 11.95 25.33 -7.47
CA THR A 405 11.53 25.87 -6.17
C THR A 405 10.12 25.44 -5.84
N ARG A 406 9.82 25.20 -4.55
CA ARG A 406 8.51 24.76 -4.07
C ARG A 406 8.04 25.54 -2.86
N ASN A 407 6.73 25.72 -2.78
CA ASN A 407 6.03 26.26 -1.61
C ASN A 407 4.70 25.49 -1.46
N GLY A 408 4.67 24.51 -0.55
CA GLY A 408 3.56 23.56 -0.47
C GLY A 408 3.44 22.75 -1.76
N TYR A 409 2.25 22.71 -2.33
CA TYR A 409 1.98 22.05 -3.62
C TYR A 409 2.36 22.91 -4.84
N GLU A 410 2.52 24.22 -4.69
CA GLU A 410 2.96 25.07 -5.81
C GLU A 410 4.45 24.90 -6.05
N ALA A 411 4.83 24.77 -7.33
CA ALA A 411 6.23 24.67 -7.73
C ALA A 411 6.53 25.51 -8.97
N THR A 412 7.79 25.92 -9.08
CA THR A 412 8.35 26.60 -10.24
C THR A 412 9.52 25.79 -10.73
N ILE A 413 9.48 25.34 -11.98
CA ILE A 413 10.56 24.62 -12.66
C ILE A 413 11.17 25.56 -13.71
N THR A 414 12.47 25.79 -13.64
CA THR A 414 13.27 26.54 -14.61
C THR A 414 14.03 25.55 -15.48
N LEU A 415 13.99 25.76 -16.81
CA LEU A 415 14.62 24.91 -17.81
C LEU A 415 15.89 25.55 -18.37
N THR A 416 16.82 24.71 -18.84
CA THR A 416 18.05 25.19 -19.51
C THR A 416 17.76 25.86 -20.85
N GLU A 417 16.77 25.33 -21.59
CA GLU A 417 16.38 25.82 -22.92
C GLU A 417 14.88 26.16 -22.97
N PRO A 418 14.44 27.04 -23.87
CA PRO A 418 13.01 27.36 -24.05
C PRO A 418 12.22 26.16 -24.55
N LEU A 419 11.01 25.98 -24.01
CA LEU A 419 10.04 25.01 -24.52
C LEU A 419 9.56 25.35 -25.94
N PRO A 420 9.33 24.35 -26.78
CA PRO A 420 8.69 24.56 -28.08
C PRO A 420 7.23 25.04 -27.93
N ASP A 421 6.67 25.69 -28.93
CA ASP A 421 5.35 26.32 -28.89
C ASP A 421 4.21 25.33 -28.62
N TYR A 422 4.37 24.07 -28.99
CA TYR A 422 3.36 23.04 -28.80
C TYR A 422 3.30 22.50 -27.35
N ILE A 423 4.27 22.79 -26.48
CA ILE A 423 4.14 22.56 -25.05
C ILE A 423 3.40 23.76 -24.46
N THR A 424 2.23 23.51 -23.89
CA THR A 424 1.31 24.56 -23.41
C THR A 424 0.94 24.35 -21.94
N THR A 425 0.15 25.24 -21.39
CA THR A 425 -0.57 25.03 -20.12
C THR A 425 -1.56 23.87 -20.25
N ASP A 426 -2.03 23.35 -19.14
CA ASP A 426 -2.91 22.18 -19.09
C ASP A 426 -2.25 20.94 -19.72
N MET A 427 -0.96 20.79 -19.49
CA MET A 427 -0.16 19.60 -19.74
C MET A 427 0.51 19.14 -18.47
N LEU A 428 1.02 17.91 -18.49
CA LEU A 428 1.70 17.26 -17.39
C LEU A 428 3.19 17.15 -17.72
N ALA A 429 4.05 17.38 -16.74
CA ALA A 429 5.47 17.08 -16.85
C ALA A 429 5.88 16.04 -15.81
N TYR A 430 6.71 15.09 -16.19
CA TYR A 430 7.18 14.02 -15.30
C TYR A 430 8.67 13.78 -15.47
N SER A 431 9.31 13.22 -14.45
CA SER A 431 10.73 12.92 -14.49
C SER A 431 11.00 11.72 -15.40
N THR A 432 12.01 11.81 -16.27
CA THR A 432 12.59 10.65 -16.96
C THR A 432 13.94 10.23 -16.36
N THR A 433 14.41 10.96 -15.37
CA THR A 433 15.61 10.59 -14.59
C THR A 433 15.27 9.72 -13.40
N ARG A 434 14.07 9.86 -12.82
CA ARG A 434 13.56 9.06 -11.71
C ARG A 434 12.38 8.23 -12.17
N SER A 435 12.36 6.96 -11.77
CA SER A 435 11.23 6.05 -11.97
C SER A 435 11.24 4.98 -10.89
N SER A 436 10.11 4.81 -10.20
CA SER A 436 9.90 3.78 -9.18
C SER A 436 9.64 2.38 -9.75
N ALA A 437 9.97 2.15 -11.01
CA ALA A 437 9.76 0.92 -11.75
C ALA A 437 10.65 -0.26 -11.28
N ASN A 438 10.36 -1.46 -11.79
CA ASN A 438 11.09 -2.71 -11.55
C ASN A 438 10.97 -3.18 -10.09
N TYR A 439 9.82 -3.68 -9.70
CA TYR A 439 9.59 -4.13 -8.33
C TYR A 439 8.91 -5.49 -8.26
N VAL A 440 9.17 -6.19 -7.16
CA VAL A 440 8.72 -7.57 -6.91
C VAL A 440 8.07 -7.64 -5.53
N LEU A 441 6.82 -8.10 -5.49
CA LEU A 441 5.98 -8.21 -4.31
C LEU A 441 5.58 -9.68 -4.16
N THR A 442 6.26 -10.43 -3.28
CA THR A 442 6.09 -11.88 -3.22
C THR A 442 5.86 -12.43 -1.83
N ASN A 443 5.02 -13.47 -1.72
CA ASN A 443 4.80 -14.24 -0.51
C ASN A 443 4.35 -13.43 0.72
N ASN A 444 3.73 -12.26 0.52
CA ASN A 444 3.30 -11.41 1.61
C ASN A 444 1.90 -11.80 2.11
N TYR A 445 1.65 -11.61 3.39
CA TYR A 445 0.34 -11.69 4.00
C TYR A 445 -0.14 -10.27 4.33
N VAL A 446 -1.16 -9.81 3.63
CA VAL A 446 -1.76 -8.48 3.77
C VAL A 446 -3.16 -8.65 4.31
N HIS A 447 -3.44 -8.07 5.49
CA HIS A 447 -4.72 -8.36 6.12
C HIS A 447 -5.26 -7.20 6.96
N GLU A 448 -6.57 -7.19 7.17
CA GLU A 448 -7.28 -6.33 8.12
C GLU A 448 -6.85 -4.86 8.00
N THR A 449 -6.88 -4.34 6.79
CA THR A 449 -6.54 -2.95 6.49
C THR A 449 -7.77 -2.16 6.06
N LYS A 450 -7.80 -0.89 6.46
CA LYS A 450 -8.84 0.06 6.08
C LYS A 450 -8.62 0.60 4.66
N GLY A 451 -7.37 0.94 4.35
CA GLY A 451 -6.97 1.48 3.06
C GLY A 451 -6.91 0.40 1.98
N ARG A 452 -6.26 0.74 0.90
CA ARG A 452 -5.97 -0.20 -0.17
C ARG A 452 -4.84 -1.16 0.23
N GLY A 453 -4.80 -2.33 -0.37
CA GLY A 453 -3.69 -3.25 -0.17
C GLY A 453 -2.43 -2.72 -0.87
N PHE A 454 -2.27 -3.02 -2.17
CA PHE A 454 -1.13 -2.53 -2.95
C PHE A 454 -1.59 -1.61 -4.09
N LEU A 455 -1.02 -0.40 -4.12
CA LEU A 455 -1.10 0.53 -5.25
C LEU A 455 0.17 0.35 -6.09
N MET A 456 -0.02 -0.12 -7.31
CA MET A 456 1.05 -0.48 -8.25
C MET A 456 1.01 0.48 -9.44
N ASN A 457 1.33 1.76 -9.18
CA ASN A 457 1.18 2.86 -10.12
C ASN A 457 2.50 3.23 -10.82
N SER A 458 3.37 2.24 -11.04
CA SER A 458 4.64 2.36 -11.78
C SER A 458 4.93 1.06 -12.55
N ASP A 459 5.86 1.11 -13.51
CA ASP A 459 6.10 0.04 -14.49
C ASP A 459 6.84 -1.18 -13.93
N ASN A 460 6.65 -2.32 -14.61
CA ASN A 460 7.41 -3.56 -14.42
C ASN A 460 7.24 -4.15 -13.01
N CYS A 461 6.03 -4.54 -12.64
CA CYS A 461 5.72 -5.19 -11.35
C CYS A 461 5.42 -6.68 -11.50
N LEU A 462 6.03 -7.48 -10.63
CA LEU A 462 5.61 -8.85 -10.35
C LEU A 462 4.97 -8.92 -8.95
N CYS A 463 3.65 -9.15 -8.88
CA CYS A 463 2.89 -9.37 -7.66
C CYS A 463 2.47 -10.85 -7.63
N ASP A 464 3.23 -11.71 -6.92
CA ASP A 464 3.10 -13.15 -7.02
C ASP A 464 3.07 -13.87 -5.67
N GLY A 465 2.16 -14.83 -5.52
CA GLY A 465 2.09 -15.69 -4.33
C GLY A 465 1.67 -15.01 -3.03
N ASN A 466 1.07 -13.82 -3.08
CA ASN A 466 0.63 -13.11 -1.88
C ASN A 466 -0.75 -13.62 -1.41
N THR A 467 -1.03 -13.43 -0.13
CA THR A 467 -2.36 -13.65 0.44
C THR A 467 -2.92 -12.33 0.97
N PHE A 468 -4.10 -11.97 0.50
CA PHE A 468 -4.85 -10.80 0.96
C PHE A 468 -6.08 -11.31 1.72
N TYR A 469 -6.30 -10.80 2.93
CA TYR A 469 -7.41 -11.20 3.78
C TYR A 469 -8.08 -9.99 4.41
N ARG A 470 -9.41 -9.89 4.26
CA ARG A 470 -10.23 -8.85 4.88
C ARG A 470 -9.70 -7.43 4.65
N THR A 471 -9.42 -7.08 3.39
CA THR A 471 -9.17 -5.69 3.01
C THR A 471 -10.51 -4.95 2.90
N CYS A 472 -10.63 -3.76 3.50
CA CYS A 472 -11.90 -3.03 3.53
C CYS A 472 -12.23 -2.33 2.21
N SER A 473 -11.23 -1.97 1.43
CA SER A 473 -11.32 -1.22 0.16
C SER A 473 -10.67 -2.02 -0.96
N GLN A 474 -10.40 -1.38 -2.13
CA GLN A 474 -9.66 -2.01 -3.22
C GLN A 474 -8.41 -2.73 -2.71
N THR A 475 -8.28 -4.01 -3.05
CA THR A 475 -7.12 -4.78 -2.60
C THR A 475 -5.89 -4.50 -3.44
N LEU A 476 -6.05 -4.49 -4.77
CA LEU A 476 -4.99 -4.10 -5.70
C LEU A 476 -5.48 -2.98 -6.63
N GLN A 477 -4.63 -2.00 -6.83
CA GLN A 477 -4.91 -0.90 -7.75
C GLN A 477 -3.73 -0.67 -8.69
N VAL A 478 -4.03 -0.57 -9.99
CA VAL A 478 -3.09 -0.22 -11.07
C VAL A 478 -3.69 0.95 -11.83
N ARG A 479 -3.28 2.17 -11.51
CA ARG A 479 -3.80 3.37 -12.19
C ARG A 479 -2.93 4.60 -11.94
N THR A 480 -3.21 5.68 -12.68
CA THR A 480 -2.86 7.04 -12.27
C THR A 480 -3.89 7.49 -11.24
N ASP A 481 -3.50 7.75 -10.01
CA ASP A 481 -4.40 8.27 -8.97
C ASP A 481 -4.39 9.80 -8.98
N THR A 482 -5.51 10.39 -9.34
CA THR A 482 -5.65 11.84 -9.44
C THR A 482 -6.82 12.29 -8.59
N PRO A 483 -6.62 12.57 -7.30
CA PRO A 483 -7.66 13.24 -6.53
C PRO A 483 -7.99 14.59 -7.16
N GLU A 484 -9.23 15.04 -7.02
CA GLU A 484 -9.77 16.27 -7.62
C GLU A 484 -8.91 17.53 -7.38
N SER A 485 -7.92 17.46 -6.50
CA SER A 485 -7.17 18.59 -6.00
C SER A 485 -5.66 18.47 -6.13
N LEU A 486 -5.03 18.51 -7.27
CA LEU A 486 -3.65 18.99 -7.38
C LEU A 486 -2.50 17.98 -7.21
N VAL A 487 -2.74 16.73 -6.80
CA VAL A 487 -1.72 15.68 -6.66
C VAL A 487 -1.98 14.63 -7.74
N ILE A 488 -0.99 14.34 -8.56
CA ILE A 488 -1.12 13.32 -9.62
C ILE A 488 -0.11 12.23 -9.34
N GLU A 489 -0.59 11.13 -8.78
CA GLU A 489 0.21 9.95 -8.42
C GLU A 489 0.14 8.91 -9.55
N GLY A 490 1.29 8.55 -10.09
CA GLY A 490 1.41 7.59 -11.19
C GLY A 490 1.50 8.23 -12.57
N THR A 491 2.54 7.86 -13.30
CA THR A 491 2.78 8.29 -14.69
C THR A 491 2.16 7.34 -15.73
N GLY A 492 1.53 6.29 -15.27
CA GLY A 492 1.09 5.09 -15.97
C GLY A 492 1.71 3.86 -15.31
N ALA A 493 1.25 2.65 -15.66
CA ALA A 493 1.81 1.40 -15.17
C ALA A 493 1.74 0.34 -16.27
N ASP A 494 2.88 0.01 -16.84
CA ASP A 494 3.02 -1.01 -17.88
C ASP A 494 3.72 -2.27 -17.37
N ASN A 495 3.44 -3.41 -18.00
CA ASN A 495 4.05 -4.69 -17.67
C ASN A 495 3.81 -5.11 -16.21
N ILE A 496 2.56 -5.16 -15.80
CA ILE A 496 2.17 -5.61 -14.47
C ILE A 496 1.68 -7.06 -14.55
N GLN A 497 2.25 -7.93 -13.73
CA GLN A 497 1.79 -9.31 -13.57
C GLN A 497 1.31 -9.56 -12.15
N ILE A 498 0.05 -9.97 -12.01
CA ILE A 498 -0.61 -10.36 -10.76
C ILE A 498 -0.89 -11.86 -10.87
N SER A 499 -0.11 -12.69 -10.18
CA SER A 499 -0.22 -14.14 -10.35
C SER A 499 -0.13 -14.93 -9.05
N ASN A 500 -0.80 -16.09 -9.02
CA ASN A 500 -0.76 -17.03 -7.90
C ASN A 500 -1.18 -16.45 -6.55
N ASN A 501 -1.90 -15.33 -6.51
CA ASN A 501 -2.33 -14.69 -5.27
C ASN A 501 -3.65 -15.28 -4.77
N ARG A 502 -3.89 -15.14 -3.47
CA ARG A 502 -5.13 -15.53 -2.81
C ARG A 502 -5.79 -14.29 -2.22
N PHE A 503 -7.06 -14.08 -2.57
CA PHE A 503 -7.91 -12.99 -2.08
C PHE A 503 -9.06 -13.62 -1.30
N ILE A 504 -9.20 -13.29 -0.01
CA ILE A 504 -10.18 -13.90 0.90
C ILE A 504 -10.93 -12.79 1.61
N GLU A 505 -12.25 -12.73 1.49
CA GLU A 505 -13.11 -11.69 2.08
C GLU A 505 -12.63 -10.27 1.77
N CYS A 506 -12.06 -10.06 0.58
CA CYS A 506 -11.51 -8.76 0.19
C CYS A 506 -12.59 -7.79 -0.28
N ASN A 507 -12.31 -6.47 -0.13
CA ASN A 507 -13.21 -5.37 -0.46
C ASN A 507 -14.56 -5.41 0.29
N PHE A 508 -14.56 -5.92 1.53
CA PHE A 508 -15.80 -6.10 2.29
C PHE A 508 -16.52 -4.79 2.62
N GLY A 509 -15.85 -3.66 2.60
CA GLY A 509 -16.46 -2.32 2.74
C GLY A 509 -17.20 -1.84 1.49
N GLY A 510 -17.04 -2.52 0.35
CA GLY A 510 -17.75 -2.21 -0.90
C GLY A 510 -17.29 -0.89 -1.56
N ARG A 511 -16.00 -0.54 -1.44
CA ARG A 511 -15.45 0.65 -2.11
C ARG A 511 -14.53 0.25 -3.26
N GLY A 512 -15.04 0.36 -4.49
CA GLY A 512 -14.35 -0.03 -5.72
C GLY A 512 -14.34 -1.55 -5.88
N ASP A 513 -13.32 -2.10 -6.50
CA ASP A 513 -13.22 -3.49 -6.89
C ASP A 513 -12.11 -4.21 -6.12
N VAL A 514 -12.05 -5.53 -6.14
CA VAL A 514 -10.94 -6.26 -5.52
C VAL A 514 -9.63 -5.96 -6.26
N ILE A 515 -9.65 -6.06 -7.60
CA ILE A 515 -8.55 -5.61 -8.46
C ILE A 515 -9.09 -4.54 -9.43
N THR A 516 -8.59 -3.32 -9.30
CA THR A 516 -8.92 -2.20 -10.19
C THR A 516 -7.74 -1.91 -11.11
N VAL A 517 -7.97 -1.89 -12.43
CA VAL A 517 -6.98 -1.52 -13.46
C VAL A 517 -7.62 -0.48 -14.36
N GLU A 518 -7.19 0.78 -14.29
CA GLU A 518 -7.86 1.85 -15.03
C GLU A 518 -6.95 3.05 -15.28
N SER A 519 -7.30 3.85 -16.28
CA SER A 519 -6.64 5.13 -16.55
C SER A 519 -7.61 6.28 -16.28
N LEU A 520 -7.37 6.99 -15.18
CA LEU A 520 -8.13 8.17 -14.78
C LEU A 520 -7.26 9.42 -14.77
N LEU A 521 -7.84 10.56 -15.07
CA LEU A 521 -7.24 11.85 -14.83
C LEU A 521 -8.32 12.84 -14.36
N PHE A 522 -8.12 13.46 -13.20
CA PHE A 522 -9.11 14.35 -12.54
C PHE A 522 -10.50 13.70 -12.38
N GLY A 523 -10.54 12.40 -12.08
CA GLY A 523 -11.77 11.64 -11.89
C GLY A 523 -12.50 11.27 -13.17
N GLU A 524 -11.94 11.56 -14.36
CA GLU A 524 -12.52 11.21 -15.67
C GLU A 524 -11.73 10.08 -16.34
N ASN A 525 -12.43 9.15 -16.95
CA ASN A 525 -11.80 8.07 -17.71
C ASN A 525 -11.09 8.62 -18.97
N ILE A 526 -9.91 8.09 -19.23
CA ILE A 526 -9.15 8.37 -20.46
C ILE A 526 -9.76 7.55 -21.60
N GLU A 527 -10.00 8.18 -22.75
CA GLU A 527 -10.72 7.56 -23.88
C GLU A 527 -9.94 6.45 -24.62
N LYS A 528 -8.63 6.38 -24.42
CA LYS A 528 -7.76 5.40 -25.10
C LYS A 528 -6.94 4.62 -24.11
N PRO A 529 -6.59 3.36 -24.40
CA PRO A 529 -5.69 2.59 -23.56
C PRO A 529 -4.38 3.33 -23.26
N ARG A 530 -4.01 3.38 -22.00
CA ARG A 530 -2.78 4.01 -21.48
C ARG A 530 -1.97 3.08 -20.61
N LEU A 531 -2.52 1.95 -20.26
CA LEU A 531 -1.87 0.86 -19.57
C LEU A 531 -1.61 -0.25 -20.59
N PHE A 532 -0.44 -0.84 -20.55
CA PHE A 532 -0.03 -1.85 -21.50
C PHE A 532 0.49 -3.11 -20.83
N ASN A 533 0.12 -4.29 -21.39
CA ASN A 533 0.61 -5.61 -20.97
C ASN A 533 0.34 -5.90 -19.49
N ILE A 534 -0.93 -5.95 -19.13
CA ILE A 534 -1.39 -6.32 -17.80
C ILE A 534 -1.82 -7.80 -17.82
N LYS A 535 -1.31 -8.58 -16.86
CA LYS A 535 -1.58 -10.02 -16.73
C LYS A 535 -2.11 -10.34 -15.35
N ILE A 536 -3.27 -10.99 -15.26
CA ILE A 536 -3.91 -11.46 -14.03
C ILE A 536 -4.13 -12.96 -14.16
N LEU A 537 -3.25 -13.77 -13.56
CA LEU A 537 -3.09 -15.18 -13.89
C LEU A 537 -3.14 -16.08 -12.65
N ASN A 538 -3.94 -17.15 -12.71
CA ASN A 538 -3.91 -18.22 -11.70
C ASN A 538 -4.12 -17.71 -10.25
N ASN A 539 -4.96 -16.69 -10.06
CA ASN A 539 -5.31 -16.19 -8.73
C ASN A 539 -6.57 -16.90 -8.20
N GLU A 540 -6.68 -16.96 -6.89
CA GLU A 540 -7.83 -17.53 -6.19
C GLU A 540 -8.56 -16.44 -5.41
N PHE A 541 -9.86 -16.25 -5.67
CA PHE A 541 -10.74 -15.32 -4.96
C PHE A 541 -11.78 -16.14 -4.20
N THR A 542 -12.02 -15.81 -2.93
CA THR A 542 -12.98 -16.53 -2.09
C THR A 542 -13.75 -15.53 -1.24
N SER A 543 -15.07 -15.55 -1.33
CA SER A 543 -16.01 -14.72 -0.56
C SER A 543 -15.64 -13.22 -0.62
N CYS A 544 -15.17 -12.76 -1.78
CA CYS A 544 -14.86 -11.36 -2.02
C CYS A 544 -16.11 -10.59 -2.48
N PHE A 545 -16.10 -9.27 -2.33
CA PHE A 545 -17.26 -8.42 -2.51
C PHE A 545 -17.08 -7.48 -3.72
N GLU A 546 -18.20 -7.09 -4.34
CA GLU A 546 -18.30 -6.26 -5.55
C GLU A 546 -17.58 -6.91 -6.76
N GLU A 547 -17.20 -6.14 -7.78
CA GLU A 547 -16.46 -6.65 -8.92
C GLU A 547 -15.10 -7.22 -8.49
N ILE A 548 -14.81 -8.43 -8.94
CA ILE A 548 -13.55 -9.11 -8.58
C ILE A 548 -12.38 -8.54 -9.36
N ILE A 549 -12.56 -8.31 -10.66
CA ILE A 549 -11.56 -7.67 -11.53
C ILE A 549 -12.30 -6.67 -12.41
N ASN A 550 -11.96 -5.40 -12.28
CA ASN A 550 -12.43 -4.35 -13.15
C ASN A 550 -11.24 -3.72 -13.89
N ALA A 551 -11.18 -3.95 -15.19
CA ALA A 551 -10.13 -3.39 -16.04
C ALA A 551 -10.75 -2.47 -17.12
N ASP A 552 -10.24 -1.25 -17.23
CA ASP A 552 -10.67 -0.27 -18.21
C ASP A 552 -9.48 0.38 -18.91
N ASN A 553 -9.60 0.60 -20.22
CA ASN A 553 -8.59 1.28 -21.05
C ASN A 553 -7.19 0.62 -21.03
N VAL A 554 -7.13 -0.70 -21.13
CA VAL A 554 -5.88 -1.47 -21.19
C VAL A 554 -5.64 -2.01 -22.59
N ASP A 555 -4.41 -1.89 -23.11
CA ASP A 555 -3.96 -2.63 -24.30
C ASP A 555 -3.13 -3.84 -23.87
N VAL A 556 -3.38 -4.99 -24.50
CA VAL A 556 -2.82 -6.29 -24.15
C VAL A 556 -3.15 -6.70 -22.70
N LEU A 557 -4.43 -7.00 -22.48
CA LEU A 557 -4.92 -7.49 -21.20
C LEU A 557 -5.13 -9.01 -21.24
N THR A 558 -4.49 -9.73 -20.32
CA THR A 558 -4.64 -11.19 -20.15
C THR A 558 -5.20 -11.51 -18.77
N ILE A 559 -6.36 -12.15 -18.69
CA ILE A 559 -6.98 -12.62 -17.45
C ILE A 559 -7.32 -14.10 -17.63
N THR A 560 -6.48 -15.00 -17.12
CA THR A 560 -6.64 -16.46 -17.35
C THR A 560 -6.39 -17.28 -16.11
N ASP A 561 -7.02 -18.46 -16.09
CA ASP A 561 -6.83 -19.50 -15.08
C ASP A 561 -7.18 -19.07 -13.64
N ASN A 562 -7.95 -18.00 -13.45
CA ASN A 562 -8.35 -17.57 -12.14
C ASN A 562 -9.53 -18.40 -11.63
N ILE A 563 -9.59 -18.62 -10.31
CA ILE A 563 -10.66 -19.34 -9.64
C ILE A 563 -11.39 -18.37 -8.72
N ILE A 564 -12.69 -18.20 -8.95
CA ILE A 564 -13.54 -17.26 -8.24
C ILE A 564 -14.64 -18.08 -7.55
N ARG A 565 -14.61 -18.14 -6.20
CA ARG A 565 -15.55 -18.90 -5.37
C ARG A 565 -16.37 -17.97 -4.50
N ASP A 566 -17.67 -18.25 -4.43
CA ASP A 566 -18.59 -17.59 -3.50
C ASP A 566 -18.47 -16.06 -3.56
N CYS A 567 -18.45 -15.51 -4.76
CA CYS A 567 -18.37 -14.07 -5.02
C CYS A 567 -19.56 -13.64 -5.87
N ASP A 568 -20.13 -12.47 -5.56
CA ASP A 568 -21.36 -12.00 -6.20
C ASP A 568 -21.13 -11.42 -7.61
N GLU A 569 -20.01 -10.75 -7.85
CA GLU A 569 -19.70 -10.02 -9.09
C GLU A 569 -18.46 -10.60 -9.80
N TYR A 570 -18.26 -10.19 -11.05
CA TYR A 570 -17.39 -10.91 -11.98
C TYR A 570 -16.24 -10.04 -12.51
N ILE A 571 -15.62 -10.57 -13.57
CA ILE A 571 -14.57 -9.90 -14.33
C ILE A 571 -15.22 -8.94 -15.32
N ILE A 572 -14.81 -7.66 -15.27
CA ILE A 572 -15.22 -6.64 -16.22
C ILE A 572 -13.98 -6.16 -16.97
N GLY A 573 -14.04 -6.17 -18.30
CA GLY A 573 -13.05 -5.53 -19.17
C GLY A 573 -13.75 -4.55 -20.10
N LYS A 574 -13.51 -3.25 -19.94
CA LYS A 574 -14.10 -2.19 -20.77
C LYS A 574 -13.03 -1.47 -21.56
N HIS A 575 -13.32 -1.07 -22.80
CA HIS A 575 -12.43 -0.30 -23.65
C HIS A 575 -11.02 -0.88 -23.78
N CYS A 576 -10.87 -2.20 -23.55
CA CYS A 576 -9.60 -2.92 -23.65
C CYS A 576 -9.39 -3.41 -25.07
N SER A 577 -8.16 -3.36 -25.56
CA SER A 577 -7.74 -3.98 -26.81
C SER A 577 -6.86 -5.20 -26.56
N ASN A 578 -6.80 -6.13 -27.52
CA ASN A 578 -6.03 -7.36 -27.40
C ASN A 578 -6.33 -8.12 -26.09
N LEU A 579 -7.63 -8.26 -25.77
CA LEU A 579 -8.13 -8.89 -24.56
C LEU A 579 -8.14 -10.42 -24.70
N LEU A 580 -7.49 -11.12 -23.77
CA LEU A 580 -7.60 -12.57 -23.58
C LEU A 580 -8.28 -12.87 -22.25
N LEU A 581 -9.49 -13.42 -22.31
CA LEU A 581 -10.23 -13.97 -21.17
C LEU A 581 -10.40 -15.48 -21.42
N ASP A 582 -9.69 -16.33 -20.69
CA ASP A 582 -9.75 -17.78 -20.89
C ASP A 582 -9.57 -18.56 -19.58
N ALA A 583 -10.15 -19.74 -19.51
CA ALA A 583 -9.99 -20.70 -18.41
C ALA A 583 -10.31 -20.15 -16.99
N ASN A 584 -10.98 -19.00 -16.85
CA ASN A 584 -11.45 -18.52 -15.55
C ASN A 584 -12.67 -19.34 -15.10
N ARG A 585 -12.66 -19.76 -13.83
CA ARG A 585 -13.71 -20.60 -13.27
C ARG A 585 -14.46 -19.87 -12.17
N PHE A 586 -15.79 -19.82 -12.30
CA PHE A 586 -16.72 -19.27 -11.32
C PHE A 586 -17.40 -20.43 -10.60
N ILE A 587 -17.19 -20.56 -9.30
CA ILE A 587 -17.66 -21.67 -8.49
C ILE A 587 -18.56 -21.11 -7.37
N PRO A 588 -19.88 -21.26 -7.48
CA PRO A 588 -20.80 -20.87 -6.42
C PRO A 588 -20.52 -21.63 -5.12
N LYS A 589 -20.87 -21.04 -3.97
CA LYS A 589 -20.85 -21.77 -2.70
C LYS A 589 -21.75 -23.00 -2.81
N GLY A 590 -21.24 -24.15 -2.42
CA GLY A 590 -21.94 -25.42 -2.52
C GLY A 590 -21.69 -26.23 -3.79
N ASP A 591 -21.10 -25.67 -4.84
CA ASP A 591 -20.80 -26.36 -6.11
C ASP A 591 -19.55 -27.24 -5.98
N VAL A 592 -19.69 -28.38 -5.30
CA VAL A 592 -18.57 -29.30 -5.06
C VAL A 592 -18.21 -30.14 -6.27
N ASN A 593 -19.06 -30.19 -7.29
CA ASN A 593 -18.80 -30.88 -8.55
C ASN A 593 -18.13 -29.96 -9.59
N ALA A 594 -18.06 -28.65 -9.30
CA ALA A 594 -17.47 -27.60 -10.12
C ALA A 594 -18.08 -27.52 -11.54
N ASP A 595 -19.42 -27.69 -11.65
CA ASP A 595 -20.14 -27.54 -12.92
C ASP A 595 -20.69 -26.11 -13.13
N GLY A 596 -20.44 -25.19 -12.18
CA GLY A 596 -20.87 -23.81 -12.20
C GLY A 596 -22.28 -23.60 -11.62
N GLN A 597 -22.89 -24.59 -10.99
CA GLN A 597 -24.22 -24.48 -10.43
C GLN A 597 -24.34 -25.20 -9.08
N PHE A 598 -24.83 -24.51 -8.08
CA PHE A 598 -25.18 -25.14 -6.80
C PHE A 598 -26.53 -25.80 -6.87
N THR A 599 -26.57 -27.14 -6.85
CA THR A 599 -27.79 -27.96 -7.02
C THR A 599 -27.84 -29.13 -6.05
N VAL A 600 -28.96 -29.88 -6.10
CA VAL A 600 -29.09 -31.15 -5.33
C VAL A 600 -28.02 -32.17 -5.72
N ALA A 601 -27.47 -32.09 -6.94
CA ALA A 601 -26.40 -32.99 -7.37
C ALA A 601 -25.15 -32.88 -6.51
N ASP A 602 -24.83 -31.66 -6.06
CA ASP A 602 -23.67 -31.36 -5.19
C ASP A 602 -23.87 -31.96 -3.80
N ALA A 603 -25.07 -31.77 -3.23
CA ALA A 603 -25.37 -32.39 -1.94
C ALA A 603 -25.32 -33.93 -2.00
N VAL A 604 -25.79 -34.54 -3.10
CA VAL A 604 -25.67 -35.99 -3.32
C VAL A 604 -24.22 -36.41 -3.47
N LEU A 605 -23.38 -35.62 -4.15
CA LEU A 605 -21.96 -35.91 -4.33
C LEU A 605 -21.21 -35.80 -2.99
N LEU A 606 -21.42 -34.73 -2.22
CA LEU A 606 -20.85 -34.56 -0.89
C LEU A 606 -21.30 -35.69 0.05
N GLN A 607 -22.57 -36.05 0.05
CA GLN A 607 -23.06 -37.18 0.85
C GLN A 607 -22.36 -38.50 0.52
N LYS A 608 -22.16 -38.80 -0.77
CA LYS A 608 -21.43 -40.02 -1.21
C LYS A 608 -20.00 -39.99 -0.71
N TRP A 609 -19.35 -38.83 -0.80
CA TRP A 609 -17.98 -38.66 -0.35
C TRP A 609 -17.85 -38.87 1.18
N LEU A 610 -18.72 -38.26 1.97
CA LEU A 610 -18.78 -38.43 3.44
C LEU A 610 -19.05 -39.88 3.86
N LEU A 611 -19.84 -40.62 3.08
CA LEU A 611 -20.10 -42.05 3.30
C LEU A 611 -18.95 -42.95 2.84
N GLY A 612 -17.85 -42.42 2.30
CA GLY A 612 -16.74 -43.19 1.81
C GLY A 612 -17.07 -44.04 0.59
N THR A 613 -18.04 -43.64 -0.23
CA THR A 613 -18.37 -44.35 -1.45
C THR A 613 -17.17 -44.42 -2.39
N HIS A 614 -16.83 -45.62 -2.83
CA HIS A 614 -15.66 -45.90 -3.67
C HIS A 614 -15.65 -44.99 -4.91
N ASP A 615 -14.48 -44.46 -5.26
CA ASP A 615 -14.20 -43.60 -6.42
C ASP A 615 -14.93 -42.24 -6.44
N THR A 616 -15.56 -41.81 -5.32
CA THR A 616 -16.14 -40.49 -5.23
C THR A 616 -15.05 -39.44 -5.04
N LYS A 617 -14.97 -38.46 -5.94
CA LYS A 617 -14.09 -37.29 -5.86
C LYS A 617 -14.92 -36.03 -5.80
N LEU A 618 -14.45 -35.05 -5.09
CA LEU A 618 -14.97 -33.68 -5.10
C LEU A 618 -14.02 -32.82 -5.93
N PRO A 619 -14.40 -32.36 -7.11
CA PRO A 619 -13.61 -31.45 -7.92
C PRO A 619 -13.24 -30.16 -7.20
N ASP A 620 -14.16 -29.62 -6.42
CA ASP A 620 -13.90 -28.49 -5.53
C ASP A 620 -14.51 -28.72 -4.14
N TRP A 621 -13.73 -29.29 -3.23
CA TRP A 621 -14.18 -29.55 -1.87
C TRP A 621 -14.38 -28.27 -1.06
N LYS A 622 -13.62 -27.18 -1.37
CA LYS A 622 -13.71 -25.91 -0.65
C LYS A 622 -15.08 -25.25 -0.84
N ALA A 623 -15.70 -25.39 -2.01
CA ALA A 623 -17.05 -24.90 -2.23
C ALA A 623 -18.08 -25.53 -1.29
N GLY A 624 -17.79 -26.72 -0.77
CA GLY A 624 -18.64 -27.44 0.17
C GLY A 624 -18.40 -27.13 1.64
N ASP A 625 -17.34 -26.41 1.99
CA ASP A 625 -16.99 -26.00 3.35
C ASP A 625 -17.88 -24.81 3.80
N PHE A 626 -19.08 -25.12 4.25
CA PHE A 626 -20.04 -24.12 4.70
C PHE A 626 -19.75 -23.59 6.11
N CYS A 627 -18.98 -24.34 6.92
CA CYS A 627 -18.56 -23.95 8.25
C CYS A 627 -17.30 -23.08 8.24
N GLU A 628 -16.59 -23.03 7.10
CA GLU A 628 -15.35 -22.28 6.87
C GLU A 628 -14.21 -22.65 7.84
N ASP A 629 -14.23 -23.92 8.29
CA ASP A 629 -13.25 -24.45 9.23
C ASP A 629 -12.09 -25.22 8.56
N ASN A 630 -12.03 -25.20 7.21
CA ASN A 630 -11.11 -25.93 6.35
C ASN A 630 -11.19 -27.45 6.48
N ARG A 631 -12.37 -27.96 6.88
CA ARG A 631 -12.69 -29.37 6.93
C ARG A 631 -14.02 -29.58 6.24
N LEU A 632 -14.24 -30.79 5.75
CA LEU A 632 -15.48 -31.15 5.13
C LEU A 632 -16.12 -32.28 5.92
N ASP A 633 -17.24 -32.01 6.58
CA ASP A 633 -17.92 -32.99 7.42
C ASP A 633 -19.46 -32.92 7.34
N VAL A 634 -20.14 -33.57 8.29
CA VAL A 634 -21.59 -33.63 8.31
C VAL A 634 -22.25 -32.27 8.61
N PHE A 635 -21.57 -31.36 9.27
CA PHE A 635 -22.11 -30.03 9.56
C PHE A 635 -22.21 -29.21 8.28
N ASP A 636 -21.18 -29.26 7.43
CA ASP A 636 -21.21 -28.64 6.09
C ASP A 636 -22.36 -29.19 5.25
N PHE A 637 -22.51 -30.51 5.25
CA PHE A 637 -23.61 -31.14 4.53
C PHE A 637 -24.99 -30.69 5.05
N CYS A 638 -25.15 -30.50 6.35
CA CYS A 638 -26.39 -29.98 6.93
C CYS A 638 -26.66 -28.53 6.49
N LEU A 639 -25.63 -27.67 6.53
CA LEU A 639 -25.74 -26.27 6.08
C LEU A 639 -26.01 -26.18 4.58
N MET A 640 -25.30 -26.97 3.77
CA MET A 640 -25.51 -27.09 2.32
C MET A 640 -26.94 -27.46 1.99
N ARG A 641 -27.51 -28.43 2.69
CA ARG A 641 -28.93 -28.81 2.51
C ARG A 641 -29.91 -27.71 2.92
N SER A 642 -29.56 -26.97 3.98
CA SER A 642 -30.39 -25.85 4.42
C SER A 642 -30.40 -24.73 3.38
N ALA A 643 -29.22 -24.43 2.79
CA ALA A 643 -29.10 -23.46 1.70
C ALA A 643 -29.97 -23.85 0.49
N LEU A 644 -29.86 -25.11 0.01
CA LEU A 644 -30.66 -25.61 -1.12
C LEU A 644 -32.18 -25.52 -0.89
N ILE A 645 -32.66 -25.52 0.36
CA ILE A 645 -34.09 -25.41 0.68
C ILE A 645 -34.51 -23.94 0.71
N ASN A 646 -33.63 -23.04 1.15
CA ASN A 646 -33.96 -21.64 1.33
C ASN A 646 -33.81 -20.82 0.02
N ASP A 647 -33.03 -21.30 -0.95
CA ASP A 647 -32.88 -20.69 -2.28
C ASP A 647 -33.98 -21.06 -3.28
N ASN A 648 -34.95 -21.94 -2.90
CA ASN A 648 -36.17 -22.29 -3.61
C ASN A 648 -37.38 -21.62 -2.98
#